data_8d022aece59e62676b0ec953375082b7
#
_entry.id   8d022aece59e62676b0ec953375082b7
#
_cell.length_a   1.000
_cell.length_b   1.000
_cell.length_c   1.000
_cell.angle_alpha   90.00
_cell.angle_beta   90.00
_cell.angle_gamma   90.00
#
_symmetry.space_group_name_H-M   'P 1'
#
loop_
_entity.id
_entity.type
_entity.pdbx_description
1 polymer ?
#
loop_
_entity_poly.entity_id
_entity_poly.type
_entity_poly.pdbx_seq_one_letter_code
_entity_poly.pdbx_strand_id
1 'polypeptide(L)'
;MKQFFFIIGFICCASLNAQDPWLLKAESIDPANYYGVTIGNGMIGMRSSAAPLQIDQVIIAGLYDYGKSRVVSAMPNINPLQLRMAIDYEDINTHSVSDFTQELELRNGAFSGHFNFKDKAKVTYTYYALRHLPHTLLLDISITPLRDITLLAENILTTPDGFRNPQNYFNEINPPHAHIPLLTTVAQTPAENAKVAVSSAFLFDKKYGNAPQILHEMRDYNSHLMQFTHKLKAGETYSFSLIGNLITSQQSADPYNQAERLCTYAFLQGHEALLAGHNKQWKKLWESNIEIEGDAQANQDIHNMLYHLYASVSELHSFSLSPYGLSHTGYMGHIFWDTEMWMYPPLLLLHPEIAKNLLNYRYQRLERAQHNAALHGYQGAMFPWESATSGEEDTPVWALTGTYEHHITADVAIAVWNYYCVTKDKEWLRRIGYPILESTATFWQSRVSEQAPYQIKNVVCADEWAENVDNNAYTNAAAKLNLLYATAAAKVLGIKANPQWKTIAEQLVFSTMDNGVTREHDSYTGQAIKQADVNLLAYPLKIITDKKQIHKDLEYYKDKVPYNDTPAMTQAIFSLLYSRLGDREKAYKYFTEAYQPNLLPPFRVMAETKNGKTPYFLTGAGGVLQTVMMGFGGLDISEEKGIQQLKTVMPAHWKKITLKGIGIDKKTYIISNE
;
A
#
# COMPACT_ATOMS: atom_id res chain seq x y z
N MET A 1 -36.89 4.45 -67.82
CA MET A 1 -37.25 4.37 -66.36
C MET A 1 -36.02 3.87 -65.61
N LYS A 2 -35.28 4.78 -64.99
CA LYS A 2 -34.12 4.44 -64.13
C LYS A 2 -34.58 4.53 -62.67
N GLN A 3 -34.58 3.43 -61.97
CA GLN A 3 -34.85 3.39 -60.52
C GLN A 3 -33.59 3.79 -59.77
N PHE A 4 -33.70 4.85 -58.96
CA PHE A 4 -32.69 5.21 -57.98
C PHE A 4 -33.00 4.48 -56.67
N PHE A 5 -32.06 3.63 -56.20
CA PHE A 5 -32.06 3.10 -54.85
C PHE A 5 -31.36 4.10 -53.90
N PHE A 6 -32.11 4.64 -52.93
CA PHE A 6 -31.56 5.39 -51.81
C PHE A 6 -31.13 4.36 -50.72
N ILE A 7 -29.82 4.24 -50.48
CA ILE A 7 -29.31 3.54 -49.31
C ILE A 7 -29.25 4.55 -48.17
N ILE A 8 -30.17 4.44 -47.19
CA ILE A 8 -30.12 5.18 -45.94
C ILE A 8 -29.14 4.40 -45.02
N GLY A 9 -27.91 4.92 -44.89
CA GLY A 9 -26.94 4.47 -43.93
C GLY A 9 -27.36 4.89 -42.53
N PHE A 10 -27.78 3.95 -41.72
CA PHE A 10 -27.92 4.16 -40.26
C PHE A 10 -26.51 4.32 -39.65
N ILE A 11 -26.10 5.56 -39.41
CA ILE A 11 -24.94 5.84 -38.52
C ILE A 11 -25.41 5.55 -37.10
N CYS A 12 -25.08 4.39 -36.62
CA CYS A 12 -25.21 4.04 -35.18
C CYS A 12 -24.15 4.87 -34.45
N CYS A 13 -24.51 6.05 -33.94
CA CYS A 13 -23.72 6.77 -32.96
C CYS A 13 -23.75 5.94 -31.67
N ALA A 14 -22.82 5.01 -31.51
CA ALA A 14 -22.49 4.50 -30.20
C ALA A 14 -21.98 5.69 -29.37
N SER A 15 -22.82 6.20 -28.48
CA SER A 15 -22.38 7.08 -27.40
C SER A 15 -21.37 6.29 -26.59
N LEU A 16 -20.07 6.57 -26.78
CA LEU A 16 -19.02 6.21 -25.86
C LEU A 16 -19.39 6.89 -24.53
N ASN A 17 -20.07 6.18 -23.65
CA ASN A 17 -20.17 6.58 -22.26
C ASN A 17 -18.75 6.70 -21.75
N ALA A 18 -18.30 7.92 -21.45
CA ALA A 18 -17.01 8.15 -20.82
C ALA A 18 -16.99 7.34 -19.52
N GLN A 19 -16.08 6.39 -19.44
CA GLN A 19 -15.90 5.54 -18.25
C GLN A 19 -15.59 6.45 -17.06
N ASP A 20 -16.32 6.32 -15.95
CA ASP A 20 -16.02 7.09 -14.73
C ASP A 20 -14.63 6.65 -14.21
N PRO A 21 -13.63 7.55 -14.18
CA PRO A 21 -12.27 7.19 -13.76
C PRO A 21 -12.17 6.83 -12.27
N TRP A 22 -13.24 6.96 -11.53
CA TRP A 22 -13.33 6.66 -10.10
C TRP A 22 -14.02 5.33 -9.79
N LEU A 23 -14.57 4.66 -10.80
CA LEU A 23 -15.28 3.41 -10.61
C LEU A 23 -14.56 2.27 -11.34
N LEU A 24 -14.10 1.28 -10.56
CA LEU A 24 -13.65 0.01 -11.12
C LEU A 24 -14.81 -0.98 -11.09
N LYS A 25 -15.12 -1.58 -12.23
CA LYS A 25 -16.27 -2.47 -12.36
C LYS A 25 -15.89 -3.81 -12.98
N ALA A 26 -16.39 -4.87 -12.37
CA ALA A 26 -16.34 -6.23 -12.89
C ALA A 26 -17.79 -6.67 -13.25
N GLU A 27 -18.08 -6.70 -14.55
CA GLU A 27 -19.42 -7.07 -15.07
C GLU A 27 -19.60 -8.59 -15.18
N SER A 28 -18.50 -9.35 -15.13
CA SER A 28 -18.49 -10.81 -15.04
C SER A 28 -17.40 -11.25 -14.09
N ILE A 29 -17.71 -12.23 -13.26
CA ILE A 29 -16.79 -12.77 -12.26
C ILE A 29 -16.37 -14.17 -12.69
N ASP A 30 -15.06 -14.33 -13.04
CA ASP A 30 -14.43 -15.61 -13.28
C ASP A 30 -13.60 -16.02 -12.05
N PRO A 31 -14.07 -16.96 -11.22
CA PRO A 31 -13.33 -17.36 -10.01
C PRO A 31 -11.93 -17.94 -10.29
N ALA A 32 -11.70 -18.47 -11.49
CA ALA A 32 -10.40 -19.03 -11.87
C ALA A 32 -9.37 -17.95 -12.23
N ASN A 33 -9.84 -16.73 -12.52
CA ASN A 33 -8.99 -15.61 -12.92
C ASN A 33 -9.43 -14.31 -12.21
N TYR A 34 -9.56 -14.37 -10.90
CA TYR A 34 -9.98 -13.28 -10.06
C TYR A 34 -8.88 -12.87 -9.08
N TYR A 35 -8.52 -11.61 -9.12
CA TYR A 35 -7.56 -11.00 -8.21
C TYR A 35 -8.24 -9.82 -7.49
N GLY A 36 -8.40 -9.99 -6.17
CA GLY A 36 -9.20 -9.08 -5.37
C GLY A 36 -8.58 -7.71 -5.15
N VAL A 37 -9.43 -6.70 -4.99
CA VAL A 37 -9.05 -5.36 -4.55
C VAL A 37 -8.93 -5.28 -3.03
N THR A 38 -8.17 -4.31 -2.56
CA THR A 38 -8.06 -4.00 -1.13
C THR A 38 -9.14 -2.99 -0.73
N ILE A 39 -9.91 -3.31 0.32
CA ILE A 39 -10.82 -2.40 1.01
C ILE A 39 -10.11 -2.04 2.32
N GLY A 40 -9.54 -0.84 2.41
CA GLY A 40 -8.64 -0.52 3.51
C GLY A 40 -8.78 0.90 4.05
N ASN A 41 -8.34 1.08 5.30
CA ASN A 41 -8.36 2.37 5.99
C ASN A 41 -6.99 2.78 6.57
N GLY A 42 -5.94 2.05 6.19
CA GLY A 42 -4.58 2.22 6.69
C GLY A 42 -4.27 1.45 7.99
N MET A 43 -5.28 0.92 8.68
CA MET A 43 -5.11 0.04 9.85
C MET A 43 -5.55 -1.38 9.53
N ILE A 44 -6.70 -1.54 8.91
CA ILE A 44 -7.25 -2.84 8.50
C ILE A 44 -7.44 -2.82 6.98
N GLY A 45 -7.02 -3.91 6.34
CA GLY A 45 -7.28 -4.22 4.94
C GLY A 45 -8.07 -5.51 4.81
N MET A 46 -9.10 -5.47 3.97
CA MET A 46 -9.86 -6.63 3.52
C MET A 46 -9.61 -6.83 2.04
N ARG A 47 -9.36 -8.06 1.61
CA ARG A 47 -9.26 -8.40 0.17
C ARG A 47 -10.57 -8.99 -0.31
N SER A 48 -11.13 -8.44 -1.40
CA SER A 48 -12.37 -8.93 -2.00
C SER A 48 -12.23 -10.35 -2.56
N SER A 49 -13.36 -11.06 -2.64
CA SER A 49 -13.47 -12.43 -3.14
C SER A 49 -14.34 -12.51 -4.38
N ALA A 50 -14.10 -13.52 -5.24
CA ALA A 50 -14.98 -13.88 -6.35
C ALA A 50 -16.36 -14.42 -5.91
N ALA A 51 -16.50 -14.82 -4.67
CA ALA A 51 -17.75 -15.30 -4.11
C ALA A 51 -18.60 -14.16 -3.55
N PRO A 52 -19.95 -14.18 -3.74
CA PRO A 52 -20.83 -13.15 -3.18
C PRO A 52 -20.77 -13.16 -1.65
N LEU A 53 -20.84 -11.99 -1.03
CA LEU A 53 -20.84 -11.81 0.43
C LEU A 53 -19.57 -12.33 1.16
N GLN A 54 -18.46 -12.52 0.45
CA GLN A 54 -17.23 -13.05 1.01
C GLN A 54 -16.08 -12.07 0.89
N ILE A 55 -15.23 -12.10 1.90
CA ILE A 55 -13.89 -11.50 1.94
C ILE A 55 -12.86 -12.62 2.03
N ASP A 56 -11.83 -12.55 1.20
CA ASP A 56 -10.80 -13.60 1.11
C ASP A 56 -9.79 -13.53 2.27
N GLN A 57 -9.42 -12.31 2.69
CA GLN A 57 -8.43 -12.11 3.74
C GLN A 57 -8.67 -10.79 4.50
N VAL A 58 -8.38 -10.81 5.80
CA VAL A 58 -8.33 -9.60 6.65
C VAL A 58 -6.94 -9.49 7.25
N ILE A 59 -6.32 -8.31 7.13
CA ILE A 59 -4.99 -7.99 7.68
C ILE A 59 -5.13 -6.75 8.56
N ILE A 60 -4.44 -6.75 9.71
CA ILE A 60 -4.27 -5.56 10.55
C ILE A 60 -2.81 -5.13 10.53
N ALA A 61 -2.56 -3.83 10.37
CA ALA A 61 -1.22 -3.28 10.37
C ALA A 61 -0.48 -3.55 11.69
N GLY A 62 0.77 -3.97 11.58
CA GLY A 62 1.65 -4.19 12.75
C GLY A 62 1.48 -5.50 13.48
N LEU A 63 0.56 -6.38 13.08
CA LEU A 63 0.43 -7.70 13.70
C LEU A 63 1.30 -8.73 13.00
N TYR A 64 2.34 -9.14 13.69
CA TYR A 64 3.27 -10.18 13.24
C TYR A 64 3.44 -11.23 14.33
N ASP A 65 3.68 -12.47 13.91
CA ASP A 65 4.06 -13.55 14.81
C ASP A 65 4.84 -14.63 14.04
N TYR A 66 5.46 -15.54 14.79
CA TYR A 66 6.15 -16.70 14.21
C TYR A 66 5.13 -17.68 13.65
N GLY A 67 5.18 -17.88 12.33
CA GLY A 67 4.47 -18.95 11.66
C GLY A 67 5.20 -20.30 11.77
N LYS A 68 4.81 -21.26 10.92
CA LYS A 68 5.44 -22.58 10.85
C LYS A 68 6.92 -22.53 10.41
N SER A 69 7.32 -21.47 9.72
CA SER A 69 8.66 -21.29 9.13
C SER A 69 9.72 -20.75 10.09
N ARG A 70 9.41 -20.44 11.33
CA ARG A 70 10.28 -19.70 12.26
C ARG A 70 10.68 -18.30 11.79
N VAL A 71 10.01 -17.77 10.78
CA VAL A 71 10.16 -16.40 10.32
C VAL A 71 8.96 -15.62 10.81
N VAL A 72 9.21 -14.46 11.37
CA VAL A 72 8.16 -13.52 11.76
C VAL A 72 7.37 -13.15 10.52
N SER A 73 6.05 -13.17 10.59
CA SER A 73 5.19 -12.92 9.42
C SER A 73 3.93 -12.18 9.82
N ALA A 74 3.44 -11.31 8.95
CA ALA A 74 2.12 -10.72 9.09
C ALA A 74 1.03 -11.81 9.10
N MET A 75 0.07 -11.68 10.00
CA MET A 75 -0.95 -12.70 10.24
C MET A 75 -2.29 -12.34 9.60
N PRO A 76 -2.89 -13.26 8.80
CA PRO A 76 -4.30 -13.19 8.49
C PRO A 76 -5.14 -13.27 9.76
N ASN A 77 -6.26 -12.57 9.80
CA ASN A 77 -7.06 -12.41 11.02
C ASN A 77 -8.47 -13.00 10.92
N ILE A 78 -9.14 -13.08 12.06
CA ILE A 78 -10.56 -13.38 12.17
C ILE A 78 -11.34 -12.30 11.37
N ASN A 79 -12.23 -12.72 10.48
CA ASN A 79 -13.10 -11.81 9.75
C ASN A 79 -14.36 -11.48 10.59
N PRO A 80 -14.50 -10.25 11.13
CA PRO A 80 -15.68 -9.88 11.92
C PRO A 80 -16.93 -9.70 11.06
N LEU A 81 -16.78 -9.56 9.75
CA LEU A 81 -17.89 -9.37 8.81
C LEU A 81 -18.25 -10.64 8.02
N GLN A 82 -17.78 -11.82 8.46
CA GLN A 82 -18.17 -13.07 7.80
C GLN A 82 -19.69 -13.28 7.95
N LEU A 83 -20.39 -13.23 6.81
CA LEU A 83 -21.84 -13.33 6.74
C LEU A 83 -22.24 -14.50 5.83
N ARG A 84 -23.07 -15.40 6.35
CA ARG A 84 -23.81 -16.38 5.58
C ARG A 84 -25.29 -15.93 5.51
N MET A 85 -25.84 -16.00 4.33
CA MET A 85 -27.26 -15.70 4.13
C MET A 85 -27.96 -16.85 3.40
N ALA A 86 -29.19 -17.13 3.80
CA ALA A 86 -30.09 -18.06 3.12
C ALA A 86 -31.49 -17.43 2.93
N ILE A 87 -32.11 -17.75 1.81
CA ILE A 87 -33.48 -17.32 1.49
C ILE A 87 -34.33 -18.58 1.30
N ASP A 88 -35.41 -18.71 2.08
CA ASP A 88 -36.27 -19.89 2.14
C ASP A 88 -35.45 -21.18 2.35
N TYR A 89 -34.46 -21.14 3.28
CA TYR A 89 -33.55 -22.23 3.64
C TYR A 89 -32.56 -22.65 2.51
N GLU A 90 -32.41 -21.84 1.46
CA GLU A 90 -31.42 -22.07 0.40
C GLU A 90 -30.30 -21.07 0.49
N ASP A 91 -29.04 -21.56 0.56
CA ASP A 91 -27.85 -20.73 0.72
C ASP A 91 -27.53 -19.88 -0.51
N ILE A 92 -27.16 -18.62 -0.24
CA ILE A 92 -26.56 -17.73 -1.24
C ILE A 92 -25.09 -18.11 -1.43
N ASN A 93 -24.75 -18.56 -2.65
CA ASN A 93 -23.39 -18.93 -3.04
C ASN A 93 -23.19 -18.69 -4.55
N THR A 94 -21.98 -18.92 -5.06
CA THR A 94 -21.63 -18.71 -6.48
C THR A 94 -22.50 -19.47 -7.47
N HIS A 95 -23.09 -20.61 -7.09
CA HIS A 95 -23.94 -21.43 -7.97
C HIS A 95 -25.43 -21.04 -7.90
N SER A 96 -25.82 -20.28 -6.89
CA SER A 96 -27.23 -19.91 -6.66
C SER A 96 -27.57 -18.49 -7.13
N VAL A 97 -26.59 -17.72 -7.63
CA VAL A 97 -26.75 -16.33 -8.05
C VAL A 97 -26.57 -16.16 -9.57
N SER A 98 -27.24 -15.14 -10.12
CA SER A 98 -27.08 -14.68 -11.51
C SER A 98 -26.85 -13.18 -11.54
N ASP A 99 -26.39 -12.68 -12.71
CA ASP A 99 -26.11 -11.25 -12.93
C ASP A 99 -25.18 -10.66 -11.85
N PHE A 100 -24.21 -11.48 -11.40
CA PHE A 100 -23.29 -11.09 -10.35
C PHE A 100 -22.24 -10.13 -10.88
N THR A 101 -22.28 -8.90 -10.35
CA THR A 101 -21.32 -7.83 -10.65
C THR A 101 -20.68 -7.33 -9.36
N GLN A 102 -19.47 -6.79 -9.48
CA GLN A 102 -18.77 -6.15 -8.37
C GLN A 102 -18.18 -4.83 -8.83
N GLU A 103 -18.10 -3.87 -7.91
CA GLU A 103 -17.53 -2.56 -8.18
C GLU A 103 -16.82 -1.98 -6.97
N LEU A 104 -15.77 -1.19 -7.23
CA LEU A 104 -15.04 -0.41 -6.23
C LEU A 104 -15.13 1.06 -6.58
N GLU A 105 -15.78 1.84 -5.72
CA GLU A 105 -15.80 3.30 -5.81
C GLU A 105 -14.55 3.87 -5.12
N LEU A 106 -13.61 4.39 -5.91
CA LEU A 106 -12.30 4.85 -5.42
C LEU A 106 -12.40 6.09 -4.53
N ARG A 107 -13.45 6.94 -4.72
CA ARG A 107 -13.61 8.18 -3.94
C ARG A 107 -13.79 7.93 -2.45
N ASN A 108 -14.36 6.79 -2.09
CA ASN A 108 -14.65 6.47 -0.69
C ASN A 108 -14.33 5.02 -0.29
N GLY A 109 -13.71 4.23 -1.17
CA GLY A 109 -13.32 2.86 -0.87
C GLY A 109 -14.50 1.92 -0.58
N ALA A 110 -15.68 2.21 -1.13
CA ALA A 110 -16.85 1.35 -1.05
C ALA A 110 -16.74 0.20 -2.06
N PHE A 111 -16.71 -1.04 -1.59
CA PHE A 111 -16.71 -2.21 -2.45
C PHE A 111 -18.09 -2.88 -2.42
N SER A 112 -18.79 -2.84 -3.55
CA SER A 112 -20.16 -3.34 -3.67
C SER A 112 -20.25 -4.56 -4.58
N GLY A 113 -21.19 -5.45 -4.26
CA GLY A 113 -21.61 -6.52 -5.14
C GLY A 113 -23.12 -6.52 -5.32
N HIS A 114 -23.57 -6.86 -6.52
CA HIS A 114 -24.98 -6.91 -6.91
C HIS A 114 -25.28 -8.23 -7.59
N PHE A 115 -26.35 -8.89 -7.22
CA PHE A 115 -26.77 -10.13 -7.85
C PHE A 115 -28.26 -10.40 -7.72
N ASN A 116 -28.78 -11.26 -8.58
CA ASN A 116 -30.10 -11.86 -8.42
C ASN A 116 -29.95 -13.25 -7.77
N PHE A 117 -30.72 -13.49 -6.72
CA PHE A 117 -30.80 -14.81 -6.11
C PHE A 117 -32.02 -15.54 -6.68
N LYS A 118 -31.76 -16.35 -7.71
CA LYS A 118 -32.83 -17.07 -8.46
C LYS A 118 -33.95 -16.09 -8.88
N ASP A 119 -35.22 -16.53 -8.78
CA ASP A 119 -36.43 -15.73 -8.97
C ASP A 119 -36.97 -15.13 -7.66
N LYS A 120 -36.13 -15.12 -6.58
CA LYS A 120 -36.60 -14.80 -5.23
C LYS A 120 -36.28 -13.37 -4.80
N ALA A 121 -35.08 -12.88 -5.05
CA ALA A 121 -34.66 -11.57 -4.58
C ALA A 121 -33.51 -10.96 -5.39
N LYS A 122 -33.46 -9.63 -5.36
CA LYS A 122 -32.26 -8.86 -5.73
C LYS A 122 -31.51 -8.50 -4.46
N VAL A 123 -30.17 -8.69 -4.47
CA VAL A 123 -29.33 -8.42 -3.30
C VAL A 123 -28.19 -7.49 -3.70
N THR A 124 -27.96 -6.51 -2.86
CA THR A 124 -26.79 -5.63 -2.90
C THR A 124 -26.08 -5.70 -1.55
N TYR A 125 -24.75 -5.77 -1.60
CA TYR A 125 -23.93 -5.65 -0.40
C TYR A 125 -22.82 -4.64 -0.63
N THR A 126 -22.35 -3.97 0.44
CA THR A 126 -21.23 -3.01 0.36
C THR A 126 -20.35 -3.12 1.60
N TYR A 127 -19.06 -3.38 1.38
CA TYR A 127 -18.04 -3.39 2.42
C TYR A 127 -17.34 -2.05 2.53
N TYR A 128 -17.06 -1.62 3.76
CA TYR A 128 -16.27 -0.45 4.10
C TYR A 128 -15.26 -0.78 5.21
N ALA A 129 -14.03 -0.33 5.05
CA ALA A 129 -13.10 -0.16 6.16
C ALA A 129 -13.20 1.30 6.62
N LEU A 130 -13.79 1.57 7.79
CA LEU A 130 -14.15 2.93 8.20
C LEU A 130 -12.91 3.77 8.52
N ARG A 131 -12.63 4.80 7.70
CA ARG A 131 -11.37 5.54 7.81
C ARG A 131 -11.26 6.43 9.06
N HIS A 132 -12.36 6.92 9.60
CA HIS A 132 -12.38 7.70 10.84
C HIS A 132 -12.39 6.85 12.12
N LEU A 133 -12.67 5.55 11.98
CA LEU A 133 -12.64 4.55 13.04
C LEU A 133 -11.74 3.39 12.62
N PRO A 134 -10.40 3.49 12.84
CA PRO A 134 -9.42 2.62 12.19
C PRO A 134 -9.56 1.14 12.53
N HIS A 135 -10.22 0.79 13.63
CA HIS A 135 -10.47 -0.59 14.06
C HIS A 135 -11.87 -1.09 13.71
N THR A 136 -12.63 -0.35 12.88
CA THR A 136 -14.04 -0.64 12.59
C THR A 136 -14.28 -0.88 11.11
N LEU A 137 -14.97 -1.96 10.81
CA LEU A 137 -15.44 -2.38 9.50
C LEU A 137 -16.97 -2.33 9.47
N LEU A 138 -17.54 -2.13 8.29
CA LEU A 138 -18.99 -2.10 8.08
C LEU A 138 -19.34 -2.89 6.83
N LEU A 139 -20.40 -3.69 6.92
CA LEU A 139 -21.02 -4.37 5.79
C LEU A 139 -22.49 -3.95 5.74
N ASP A 140 -22.89 -3.32 4.66
CA ASP A 140 -24.28 -2.98 4.36
C ASP A 140 -24.92 -4.05 3.47
N ILE A 141 -26.14 -4.42 3.77
CA ILE A 141 -26.96 -5.36 2.99
C ILE A 141 -28.29 -4.71 2.64
N SER A 142 -28.69 -4.86 1.39
CA SER A 142 -30.02 -4.45 0.90
C SER A 142 -30.64 -5.57 0.07
N ILE A 143 -31.85 -5.96 0.39
CA ILE A 143 -32.58 -7.07 -0.25
C ILE A 143 -33.91 -6.55 -0.74
N THR A 144 -34.19 -6.74 -2.02
CA THR A 144 -35.52 -6.47 -2.61
C THR A 144 -36.15 -7.79 -3.03
N PRO A 145 -37.08 -8.35 -2.25
CA PRO A 145 -37.75 -9.59 -2.58
C PRO A 145 -38.65 -9.46 -3.83
N LEU A 146 -38.64 -10.43 -4.71
CA LEU A 146 -39.52 -10.54 -5.87
C LEU A 146 -40.82 -11.27 -5.54
N ARG A 147 -40.84 -11.99 -4.43
CA ARG A 147 -42.02 -12.65 -3.81
C ARG A 147 -41.81 -12.66 -2.30
N ASP A 148 -42.84 -13.03 -1.53
CA ASP A 148 -42.69 -13.21 -0.08
C ASP A 148 -41.63 -14.27 0.21
N ILE A 149 -40.65 -13.94 1.08
CA ILE A 149 -39.53 -14.82 1.43
C ILE A 149 -39.26 -14.82 2.93
N THR A 150 -38.52 -15.84 3.37
CA THR A 150 -37.91 -15.87 4.69
C THR A 150 -36.41 -15.73 4.54
N LEU A 151 -35.86 -14.66 5.11
CA LEU A 151 -34.40 -14.40 5.18
C LEU A 151 -33.84 -15.02 6.45
N LEU A 152 -32.71 -15.73 6.35
CA LEU A 152 -31.81 -16.07 7.45
C LEU A 152 -30.48 -15.34 7.20
N ALA A 153 -29.98 -14.66 8.22
CA ALA A 153 -28.65 -14.02 8.19
C ALA A 153 -27.85 -14.46 9.43
N GLU A 154 -26.65 -14.98 9.21
CA GLU A 154 -25.73 -15.49 10.24
C GLU A 154 -24.39 -14.78 10.15
N ASN A 155 -24.03 -14.03 11.17
CA ASN A 155 -22.66 -13.55 11.34
C ASN A 155 -21.84 -14.60 12.11
N ILE A 156 -20.75 -15.05 11.53
CA ILE A 156 -19.95 -16.18 12.02
C ILE A 156 -18.56 -15.66 12.37
N LEU A 157 -18.09 -15.88 13.58
CA LEU A 157 -16.69 -15.67 13.92
C LEU A 157 -15.99 -17.02 13.95
N THR A 158 -14.95 -17.15 13.10
CA THR A 158 -14.12 -18.36 13.02
C THR A 158 -12.67 -17.99 13.26
N THR A 159 -12.07 -18.63 14.26
CA THR A 159 -10.62 -18.47 14.54
C THR A 159 -9.83 -19.20 13.44
N PRO A 160 -8.91 -18.51 12.74
CA PRO A 160 -8.10 -19.13 11.70
C PRO A 160 -7.18 -20.21 12.24
N ASP A 161 -6.83 -21.17 11.38
CA ASP A 161 -5.86 -22.21 11.71
C ASP A 161 -4.52 -21.61 12.16
N GLY A 162 -3.96 -22.18 13.21
CA GLY A 162 -2.71 -21.75 13.83
C GLY A 162 -2.88 -20.80 15.00
N PHE A 163 -3.98 -20.07 15.11
CA PHE A 163 -4.29 -19.34 16.34
C PHE A 163 -4.59 -20.31 17.50
N ARG A 164 -4.37 -19.85 18.71
CA ARG A 164 -4.49 -20.67 19.93
C ARG A 164 -5.49 -20.09 20.91
N ASN A 165 -5.99 -20.97 21.78
CA ASN A 165 -6.82 -20.62 22.92
C ASN A 165 -8.00 -19.70 22.58
N PRO A 166 -8.82 -20.02 21.54
CA PRO A 166 -9.98 -19.20 21.21
C PRO A 166 -10.97 -19.19 22.39
N GLN A 167 -11.46 -18.01 22.68
CA GLN A 167 -12.49 -17.75 23.67
C GLN A 167 -13.65 -17.05 23.00
N ASN A 168 -14.81 -17.67 22.99
CA ASN A 168 -16.01 -17.22 22.32
C ASN A 168 -17.02 -16.73 23.34
N TYR A 169 -17.50 -15.49 23.15
CA TYR A 169 -18.42 -14.82 24.06
C TYR A 169 -19.63 -14.28 23.28
N PHE A 170 -20.80 -14.38 23.89
CA PHE A 170 -21.99 -13.67 23.46
C PHE A 170 -22.50 -12.84 24.63
N ASN A 171 -22.45 -11.53 24.49
CA ASN A 171 -22.86 -10.57 25.51
C ASN A 171 -24.00 -9.71 25.02
N GLU A 172 -24.89 -9.31 25.92
CA GLU A 172 -25.95 -8.36 25.64
C GLU A 172 -25.78 -7.11 26.51
N ILE A 173 -25.64 -5.97 25.87
CA ILE A 173 -25.69 -4.68 26.54
C ILE A 173 -27.13 -4.22 26.57
N ASN A 174 -27.72 -4.08 27.78
CA ASN A 174 -29.11 -3.71 28.01
C ASN A 174 -29.19 -2.40 28.80
N PRO A 175 -28.75 -1.25 28.27
CA PRO A 175 -29.02 0.02 28.92
C PRO A 175 -30.50 0.39 28.77
N PRO A 176 -31.00 1.39 29.52
CA PRO A 176 -32.42 1.78 29.45
C PRO A 176 -32.94 2.15 28.06
N HIS A 177 -32.00 2.44 27.11
CA HIS A 177 -32.34 2.97 25.78
C HIS A 177 -31.74 2.23 24.61
N ALA A 178 -30.99 1.14 24.80
CA ALA A 178 -30.39 0.36 23.73
C ALA A 178 -30.25 -1.12 24.14
N HIS A 179 -30.52 -2.02 23.20
CA HIS A 179 -30.22 -3.45 23.31
C HIS A 179 -29.20 -3.80 22.24
N ILE A 180 -28.02 -4.26 22.62
CA ILE A 180 -26.91 -4.52 21.69
C ILE A 180 -26.37 -5.92 21.96
N PRO A 181 -26.77 -6.93 21.17
CA PRO A 181 -26.12 -8.23 21.15
C PRO A 181 -24.74 -8.14 20.53
N LEU A 182 -23.71 -8.62 21.21
CA LEU A 182 -22.32 -8.63 20.79
C LEU A 182 -21.82 -10.06 20.66
N LEU A 183 -21.32 -10.39 19.47
CA LEU A 183 -20.58 -11.63 19.22
C LEU A 183 -19.09 -11.32 19.28
N THR A 184 -18.35 -11.98 20.19
CA THR A 184 -16.94 -11.64 20.43
C THR A 184 -16.07 -12.90 20.49
N THR A 185 -14.96 -12.90 19.75
CA THR A 185 -13.92 -13.93 19.83
C THR A 185 -12.59 -13.29 20.19
N VAL A 186 -11.87 -13.91 21.14
CA VAL A 186 -10.49 -13.58 21.49
C VAL A 186 -9.62 -14.78 21.24
N ALA A 187 -8.50 -14.63 20.56
CA ALA A 187 -7.55 -15.71 20.32
C ALA A 187 -6.11 -15.20 20.46
N GLN A 188 -5.18 -16.13 20.69
CA GLN A 188 -3.75 -15.85 20.70
C GLN A 188 -3.14 -16.20 19.34
N THR A 189 -2.16 -15.41 18.91
CA THR A 189 -1.36 -15.72 17.73
C THR A 189 -0.54 -17.02 17.93
N PRO A 190 -0.01 -17.65 16.86
CA PRO A 190 0.59 -18.99 16.96
C PRO A 190 1.71 -19.17 17.99
N ALA A 191 2.58 -18.17 18.14
CA ALA A 191 3.63 -18.16 19.16
C ALA A 191 3.21 -17.46 20.47
N GLU A 192 1.92 -17.07 20.57
CA GLU A 192 1.32 -16.41 21.76
C GLU A 192 1.87 -15.01 22.06
N ASN A 193 2.58 -14.38 21.10
CA ASN A 193 3.16 -13.04 21.28
C ASN A 193 2.11 -11.92 21.27
N ALA A 194 0.92 -12.18 20.72
CA ALA A 194 -0.18 -11.21 20.73
C ALA A 194 -1.53 -11.89 20.96
N LYS A 195 -2.48 -11.11 21.51
CA LYS A 195 -3.90 -11.45 21.54
C LYS A 195 -4.62 -10.63 20.48
N VAL A 196 -5.56 -11.24 19.80
CA VAL A 196 -6.48 -10.62 18.85
C VAL A 196 -7.89 -10.74 19.40
N ALA A 197 -8.62 -9.66 19.41
CA ALA A 197 -10.03 -9.63 19.77
C ALA A 197 -10.86 -9.04 18.64
N VAL A 198 -11.95 -9.70 18.31
CA VAL A 198 -12.96 -9.27 17.34
C VAL A 198 -14.31 -9.21 18.01
N SER A 199 -15.07 -8.16 17.74
CA SER A 199 -16.46 -8.05 18.17
C SER A 199 -17.33 -7.56 17.03
N SER A 200 -18.55 -8.08 16.93
CA SER A 200 -19.51 -7.70 15.89
C SER A 200 -20.93 -7.53 16.41
N ALA A 201 -21.73 -6.75 15.72
CA ALA A 201 -23.13 -6.48 16.03
C ALA A 201 -23.94 -6.19 14.77
N PHE A 202 -25.14 -6.70 14.67
CA PHE A 202 -26.11 -6.28 13.66
C PHE A 202 -26.67 -4.90 14.00
N LEU A 203 -26.77 -4.03 13.01
CA LEU A 203 -27.38 -2.71 13.09
C LEU A 203 -28.62 -2.66 12.20
N PHE A 204 -29.79 -2.49 12.81
CA PHE A 204 -31.09 -2.42 12.13
C PHE A 204 -31.61 -0.99 12.08
N ASP A 205 -32.16 -0.60 10.91
CA ASP A 205 -32.80 0.70 10.75
C ASP A 205 -34.22 0.67 11.36
N LYS A 206 -34.48 1.61 12.25
CA LYS A 206 -35.80 1.75 12.94
C LYS A 206 -36.99 1.92 11.99
N LYS A 207 -36.74 2.36 10.74
CA LYS A 207 -37.82 2.48 9.73
C LYS A 207 -38.46 1.16 9.36
N TYR A 208 -37.76 0.02 9.60
CA TYR A 208 -38.30 -1.32 9.36
C TYR A 208 -39.02 -1.93 10.57
N GLY A 209 -39.25 -1.14 11.63
CA GLY A 209 -39.94 -1.58 12.84
C GLY A 209 -39.00 -2.10 13.92
N ASN A 210 -39.44 -3.07 14.71
CA ASN A 210 -38.65 -3.68 15.77
C ASN A 210 -37.53 -4.54 15.18
N ALA A 211 -36.35 -4.46 15.78
CA ALA A 211 -35.21 -5.33 15.43
C ALA A 211 -35.60 -6.81 15.58
N PRO A 212 -35.19 -7.69 14.65
CA PRO A 212 -35.36 -9.12 14.81
C PRO A 212 -34.70 -9.63 16.08
N GLN A 213 -35.23 -10.73 16.64
CA GLN A 213 -34.56 -11.43 17.75
C GLN A 213 -33.25 -12.02 17.26
N ILE A 214 -32.18 -11.77 17.99
CA ILE A 214 -30.85 -12.38 17.75
C ILE A 214 -30.75 -13.65 18.58
N LEU A 215 -30.31 -14.73 17.92
CA LEU A 215 -30.01 -16.02 18.56
C LEU A 215 -28.50 -16.27 18.45
N HIS A 216 -27.91 -16.83 19.51
CA HIS A 216 -26.51 -17.24 19.54
C HIS A 216 -26.39 -18.78 19.46
N GLU A 217 -25.38 -19.26 18.74
CA GLU A 217 -25.08 -20.68 18.62
C GLU A 217 -23.56 -20.91 18.64
N MET A 218 -23.12 -21.87 19.45
CA MET A 218 -21.77 -22.43 19.39
C MET A 218 -21.73 -23.52 18.34
N ARG A 219 -20.90 -23.39 17.31
CA ARG A 219 -20.70 -24.44 16.29
C ARG A 219 -19.67 -25.46 16.71
N ASP A 220 -18.51 -24.97 17.13
CA ASP A 220 -17.41 -25.80 17.62
C ASP A 220 -16.48 -24.95 18.53
N TYR A 221 -15.30 -25.48 18.87
CA TYR A 221 -14.30 -24.79 19.69
C TYR A 221 -13.78 -23.49 19.04
N ASN A 222 -13.63 -23.50 17.71
CA ASN A 222 -13.06 -22.37 16.95
C ASN A 222 -14.10 -21.43 16.37
N SER A 223 -15.40 -21.77 16.44
CA SER A 223 -16.43 -21.06 15.70
C SER A 223 -17.75 -20.94 16.46
N HIS A 224 -18.30 -19.73 16.45
CA HIS A 224 -19.67 -19.43 16.94
C HIS A 224 -20.33 -18.38 16.05
N LEU A 225 -21.62 -18.21 16.22
CA LEU A 225 -22.39 -17.27 15.41
C LEU A 225 -23.51 -16.58 16.19
N MET A 226 -23.94 -15.44 15.66
CA MET A 226 -25.22 -14.84 15.97
C MET A 226 -26.06 -14.76 14.70
N GLN A 227 -27.37 -14.98 14.80
CA GLN A 227 -28.26 -15.08 13.66
C GLN A 227 -29.62 -14.45 13.93
N PHE A 228 -30.29 -14.05 12.84
CA PHE A 228 -31.71 -13.68 12.88
C PHE A 228 -32.46 -14.21 11.65
N THR A 229 -33.77 -14.38 11.83
CA THR A 229 -34.68 -14.71 10.76
C THR A 229 -35.69 -13.58 10.59
N HIS A 230 -36.03 -13.20 9.35
CA HIS A 230 -37.00 -12.15 9.07
C HIS A 230 -37.84 -12.48 7.84
N LYS A 231 -39.13 -12.24 7.92
CA LYS A 231 -40.08 -12.44 6.80
C LYS A 231 -40.19 -11.13 6.02
N LEU A 232 -39.91 -11.20 4.73
CA LEU A 232 -39.91 -10.05 3.83
C LEU A 232 -41.05 -10.18 2.80
N LYS A 233 -41.75 -9.07 2.51
CA LYS A 233 -42.80 -8.99 1.54
C LYS A 233 -42.29 -8.65 0.14
N ALA A 234 -42.95 -9.18 -0.88
CA ALA A 234 -42.62 -8.89 -2.26
C ALA A 234 -42.61 -7.37 -2.53
N GLY A 235 -41.53 -6.89 -3.16
CA GLY A 235 -41.35 -5.48 -3.55
C GLY A 235 -40.93 -4.54 -2.43
N GLU A 236 -40.87 -4.96 -1.16
CA GLU A 236 -40.44 -4.14 -0.02
C GLU A 236 -38.94 -4.33 0.24
N THR A 237 -38.12 -3.32 -0.09
CA THR A 237 -36.69 -3.37 0.18
C THR A 237 -36.43 -3.34 1.68
N TYR A 238 -35.65 -4.31 2.17
CA TYR A 238 -35.19 -4.40 3.53
C TYR A 238 -33.67 -4.24 3.58
N SER A 239 -33.17 -3.42 4.52
CA SER A 239 -31.75 -3.21 4.70
C SER A 239 -31.32 -3.34 6.16
N PHE A 240 -30.14 -3.86 6.37
CA PHE A 240 -29.46 -3.91 7.66
C PHE A 240 -27.95 -3.81 7.45
N SER A 241 -27.21 -3.56 8.52
CA SER A 241 -25.75 -3.53 8.48
C SER A 241 -25.16 -4.48 9.51
N LEU A 242 -23.91 -4.89 9.28
CA LEU A 242 -23.09 -5.61 10.24
C LEU A 242 -21.85 -4.76 10.54
N ILE A 243 -21.68 -4.41 11.81
CA ILE A 243 -20.49 -3.74 12.33
C ILE A 243 -19.52 -4.80 12.80
N GLY A 244 -18.24 -4.64 12.48
CA GLY A 244 -17.16 -5.49 12.95
C GLY A 244 -15.99 -4.68 13.45
N ASN A 245 -15.42 -5.07 14.60
CA ASN A 245 -14.24 -4.44 15.18
C ASN A 245 -13.12 -5.48 15.35
N LEU A 246 -11.88 -5.04 15.09
CA LEU A 246 -10.69 -5.87 15.26
C LEU A 246 -9.60 -5.04 15.94
N ILE A 247 -9.08 -5.55 17.04
CA ILE A 247 -8.02 -4.93 17.83
C ILE A 247 -7.07 -5.98 18.40
N THR A 248 -5.83 -5.59 18.68
CA THR A 248 -4.83 -6.51 19.22
C THR A 248 -4.24 -5.99 20.54
N SER A 249 -3.50 -6.86 21.24
CA SER A 249 -2.77 -6.48 22.45
C SER A 249 -1.67 -5.45 22.23
N GLN A 250 -1.31 -5.15 20.97
CA GLN A 250 -0.40 -4.07 20.65
C GLN A 250 -1.06 -2.68 20.76
N GLN A 251 -2.38 -2.59 20.53
CA GLN A 251 -3.14 -1.36 20.63
C GLN A 251 -3.83 -1.19 21.98
N SER A 252 -4.13 -2.30 22.67
CA SER A 252 -4.81 -2.27 23.99
C SER A 252 -4.33 -3.38 24.89
N ALA A 253 -4.03 -3.07 26.14
CA ALA A 253 -3.71 -4.07 27.15
C ALA A 253 -4.89 -5.03 27.44
N ASP A 254 -6.11 -4.58 27.15
CA ASP A 254 -7.35 -5.36 27.27
C ASP A 254 -8.10 -5.33 25.94
N PRO A 255 -7.67 -6.14 24.93
CA PRO A 255 -8.27 -6.13 23.62
C PRO A 255 -9.72 -6.66 23.63
N TYR A 256 -10.09 -7.57 24.53
CA TYR A 256 -11.47 -8.07 24.68
C TYR A 256 -12.46 -6.93 24.94
N ASN A 257 -12.33 -6.27 26.09
CA ASN A 257 -13.23 -5.19 26.45
C ASN A 257 -13.16 -4.03 25.46
N GLN A 258 -11.98 -3.79 24.87
CA GLN A 258 -11.83 -2.69 23.91
C GLN A 258 -12.56 -2.98 22.58
N ALA A 259 -12.55 -4.24 22.10
CA ALA A 259 -13.30 -4.61 20.90
C ALA A 259 -14.82 -4.38 21.11
N GLU A 260 -15.37 -4.82 22.24
CA GLU A 260 -16.78 -4.60 22.57
C GLU A 260 -17.14 -3.12 22.73
N ARG A 261 -16.26 -2.31 23.39
CA ARG A 261 -16.48 -0.87 23.52
C ARG A 261 -16.51 -0.17 22.16
N LEU A 262 -15.61 -0.53 21.25
CA LEU A 262 -15.58 0.03 19.89
C LEU A 262 -16.82 -0.37 19.09
N CYS A 263 -17.26 -1.63 19.21
CA CYS A 263 -18.48 -2.10 18.56
C CYS A 263 -19.71 -1.37 19.09
N THR A 264 -19.83 -1.25 20.41
CA THR A 264 -20.90 -0.49 21.08
C THR A 264 -20.89 0.98 20.65
N TYR A 265 -19.71 1.61 20.60
CA TYR A 265 -19.57 2.99 20.15
C TYR A 265 -20.08 3.17 18.71
N ALA A 266 -19.62 2.32 17.79
CA ALA A 266 -20.05 2.36 16.40
C ALA A 266 -21.55 2.12 16.24
N PHE A 267 -22.10 1.15 16.97
CA PHE A 267 -23.54 0.86 16.99
C PHE A 267 -24.36 2.10 17.40
N LEU A 268 -23.95 2.78 18.48
CA LEU A 268 -24.64 3.99 19.00
C LEU A 268 -24.48 5.21 18.11
N GLN A 269 -23.41 5.31 17.31
CA GLN A 269 -23.29 6.35 16.28
C GLN A 269 -24.35 6.20 15.20
N GLY A 270 -24.69 4.97 14.82
CA GLY A 270 -25.64 4.65 13.77
C GLY A 270 -25.08 4.79 12.36
N HIS A 271 -25.73 4.16 11.41
CA HIS A 271 -25.28 4.00 10.03
C HIS A 271 -24.90 5.33 9.33
N GLU A 272 -25.80 6.34 9.39
CA GLU A 272 -25.58 7.63 8.70
C GLU A 272 -24.34 8.36 9.20
N ALA A 273 -24.11 8.38 10.52
CA ALA A 273 -22.94 9.06 11.11
C ALA A 273 -21.64 8.31 10.78
N LEU A 274 -21.67 6.98 10.77
CA LEU A 274 -20.52 6.14 10.37
C LEU A 274 -20.09 6.44 8.93
N LEU A 275 -21.03 6.45 7.98
CA LEU A 275 -20.72 6.75 6.58
C LEU A 275 -20.32 8.22 6.36
N ALA A 276 -20.97 9.17 7.05
CA ALA A 276 -20.60 10.57 6.96
C ALA A 276 -19.15 10.82 7.43
N GLY A 277 -18.76 10.20 8.55
CA GLY A 277 -17.39 10.26 9.07
C GLY A 277 -16.37 9.64 8.10
N HIS A 278 -16.67 8.48 7.56
CA HIS A 278 -15.87 7.77 6.56
C HIS A 278 -15.65 8.60 5.29
N ASN A 279 -16.74 9.08 4.67
CA ASN A 279 -16.70 9.88 3.45
C ASN A 279 -15.92 11.19 3.65
N LYS A 280 -16.04 11.82 4.83
CA LYS A 280 -15.30 13.04 5.16
C LYS A 280 -13.78 12.80 5.13
N GLN A 281 -13.30 11.67 5.66
CA GLN A 281 -11.87 11.37 5.67
C GLN A 281 -11.33 11.04 4.26
N TRP A 282 -12.06 10.28 3.47
CA TRP A 282 -11.68 10.03 2.08
C TRP A 282 -11.65 11.32 1.26
N LYS A 283 -12.65 12.18 1.40
CA LYS A 283 -12.68 13.48 0.73
C LYS A 283 -11.44 14.32 1.08
N LYS A 284 -11.00 14.32 2.35
CA LYS A 284 -9.76 15.01 2.79
C LYS A 284 -8.52 14.45 2.08
N LEU A 285 -8.43 13.14 1.90
CA LEU A 285 -7.31 12.53 1.18
C LEU A 285 -7.26 12.95 -0.29
N TRP A 286 -8.40 12.94 -0.97
CA TRP A 286 -8.52 13.31 -2.37
C TRP A 286 -8.38 14.83 -2.65
N GLU A 287 -8.17 15.66 -1.63
CA GLU A 287 -7.68 17.03 -1.81
C GLU A 287 -6.30 17.06 -2.44
N SER A 288 -5.51 15.97 -2.26
CA SER A 288 -4.25 15.73 -2.96
C SER A 288 -4.46 14.60 -4.00
N ASN A 289 -4.33 14.94 -5.27
CA ASN A 289 -4.69 14.06 -6.39
C ASN A 289 -3.85 14.32 -7.64
N ILE A 290 -3.86 13.33 -8.54
CA ILE A 290 -3.26 13.38 -9.88
C ILE A 290 -4.37 13.19 -10.91
N GLU A 291 -4.48 14.11 -11.86
CA GLU A 291 -5.43 14.02 -12.96
C GLU A 291 -4.71 14.08 -14.30
N ILE A 292 -5.07 13.20 -15.21
CA ILE A 292 -4.52 13.11 -16.57
C ILE A 292 -5.65 13.37 -17.57
N GLU A 293 -5.48 14.37 -18.43
CA GLU A 293 -6.39 14.66 -19.54
C GLU A 293 -5.78 14.17 -20.86
N GLY A 294 -6.57 13.47 -21.66
CA GLY A 294 -6.17 12.95 -22.96
C GLY A 294 -5.98 11.43 -22.96
N ASP A 295 -5.96 10.78 -21.79
CA ASP A 295 -5.89 9.34 -21.66
C ASP A 295 -6.76 8.89 -20.46
N ALA A 296 -8.00 8.50 -20.72
CA ALA A 296 -8.96 8.12 -19.69
C ALA A 296 -8.54 6.85 -18.93
N GLN A 297 -7.91 5.88 -19.61
CA GLN A 297 -7.48 4.65 -18.99
C GLN A 297 -6.27 4.88 -18.06
N ALA A 298 -5.27 5.66 -18.52
CA ALA A 298 -4.16 6.02 -17.66
C ALA A 298 -4.64 6.81 -16.42
N ASN A 299 -5.60 7.72 -16.59
CA ASN A 299 -6.19 8.48 -15.47
C ASN A 299 -6.86 7.56 -14.46
N GLN A 300 -7.64 6.57 -14.90
CA GLN A 300 -8.26 5.57 -14.02
C GLN A 300 -7.21 4.70 -13.32
N ASP A 301 -6.18 4.24 -14.05
CA ASP A 301 -5.11 3.41 -13.49
C ASP A 301 -4.32 4.17 -12.40
N ILE A 302 -4.05 5.46 -12.61
CA ILE A 302 -3.39 6.32 -11.60
C ILE A 302 -4.30 6.53 -10.38
N HIS A 303 -5.60 6.74 -10.54
CA HIS A 303 -6.53 6.80 -9.40
C HIS A 303 -6.59 5.48 -8.66
N ASN A 304 -6.55 4.35 -9.36
CA ASN A 304 -6.49 3.01 -8.75
C ASN A 304 -5.20 2.84 -7.91
N MET A 305 -4.05 3.27 -8.42
CA MET A 305 -2.76 3.23 -7.69
C MET A 305 -2.77 4.13 -6.45
N LEU A 306 -3.27 5.36 -6.59
CA LEU A 306 -3.43 6.29 -5.46
C LEU A 306 -4.37 5.72 -4.40
N TYR A 307 -5.51 5.15 -4.81
CA TYR A 307 -6.47 4.54 -3.90
C TYR A 307 -5.82 3.43 -3.07
N HIS A 308 -5.14 2.46 -3.70
CA HIS A 308 -4.52 1.35 -2.99
C HIS A 308 -3.40 1.82 -2.05
N LEU A 309 -2.65 2.84 -2.44
CA LEU A 309 -1.66 3.48 -1.58
C LEU A 309 -2.34 4.15 -0.37
N TYR A 310 -3.40 4.93 -0.58
CA TYR A 310 -4.16 5.60 0.48
C TYR A 310 -4.89 4.61 1.40
N ALA A 311 -5.42 3.52 0.84
CA ALA A 311 -6.07 2.46 1.60
C ALA A 311 -5.11 1.73 2.57
N SER A 312 -3.79 1.80 2.31
CA SER A 312 -2.76 1.11 3.09
C SER A 312 -2.05 2.00 4.11
N VAL A 313 -2.31 3.32 4.15
CA VAL A 313 -1.65 4.29 5.05
C VAL A 313 -2.65 5.08 5.88
N SER A 314 -2.18 5.58 7.03
CA SER A 314 -2.98 6.43 7.92
C SER A 314 -2.12 7.49 8.60
N GLU A 315 -2.75 8.63 8.95
CA GLU A 315 -2.16 9.64 9.82
C GLU A 315 -2.27 9.30 11.32
N LEU A 316 -3.03 8.25 11.67
CA LEU A 316 -3.39 7.93 13.06
C LEU A 316 -2.40 7.00 13.79
N HIS A 317 -1.48 6.38 13.07
CA HIS A 317 -0.50 5.45 13.65
C HIS A 317 0.82 5.47 12.89
N SER A 318 1.88 4.94 13.53
CA SER A 318 3.24 4.86 12.97
C SER A 318 3.59 3.43 12.57
N PHE A 319 2.73 2.76 11.78
CA PHE A 319 3.09 1.55 11.04
C PHE A 319 3.62 1.93 9.67
N SER A 320 4.46 1.07 9.08
CA SER A 320 5.02 1.27 7.75
C SER A 320 4.39 0.31 6.72
N LEU A 321 4.81 0.41 5.48
CA LEU A 321 4.25 -0.31 4.34
C LEU A 321 5.14 -1.47 3.93
N SER A 322 4.56 -2.67 3.86
CA SER A 322 5.17 -3.75 3.08
C SER A 322 4.99 -3.53 1.58
N PRO A 323 5.69 -4.26 0.71
CA PRO A 323 5.50 -4.18 -0.75
C PRO A 323 4.05 -4.39 -1.21
N TYR A 324 3.27 -5.14 -0.42
CA TYR A 324 1.84 -5.40 -0.68
C TYR A 324 0.88 -4.66 0.26
N GLY A 325 1.37 -3.78 1.13
CA GLY A 325 0.55 -3.00 2.07
C GLY A 325 -0.38 -3.88 2.91
N LEU A 326 -1.67 -3.59 2.86
CA LEU A 326 -2.73 -4.33 3.57
C LEU A 326 -3.51 -5.29 2.66
N SER A 327 -3.00 -5.58 1.45
CA SER A 327 -3.68 -6.45 0.48
C SER A 327 -3.27 -7.91 0.58
N HIS A 328 -2.02 -8.17 0.95
CA HIS A 328 -1.44 -9.52 0.95
C HIS A 328 -0.27 -9.63 1.94
N THR A 329 0.00 -10.86 2.40
CA THR A 329 1.14 -11.18 3.28
C THR A 329 2.38 -11.66 2.51
N GLY A 330 2.48 -11.33 1.23
CA GLY A 330 3.68 -11.57 0.42
C GLY A 330 4.90 -10.89 1.05
N TYR A 331 6.07 -11.45 0.87
CA TYR A 331 7.28 -11.05 1.60
C TYR A 331 7.06 -11.02 3.13
N MET A 332 6.22 -11.94 3.63
CA MET A 332 5.86 -12.05 5.05
C MET A 332 5.25 -10.77 5.64
N GLY A 333 4.86 -9.81 4.79
CA GLY A 333 4.38 -8.49 5.18
C GLY A 333 5.48 -7.59 5.74
N HIS A 334 6.76 -7.92 5.55
CA HIS A 334 7.89 -7.15 6.05
C HIS A 334 8.05 -5.80 5.35
N ILE A 335 8.73 -4.90 6.03
CA ILE A 335 9.02 -3.54 5.60
C ILE A 335 10.46 -3.50 5.07
N PHE A 336 10.61 -3.11 3.80
CA PHE A 336 11.88 -3.00 3.07
C PHE A 336 12.19 -1.53 2.73
N TRP A 337 13.18 -1.30 1.87
CA TRP A 337 13.46 -0.01 1.23
C TRP A 337 12.35 0.46 0.29
N ASP A 338 11.44 -0.46 -0.05
CA ASP A 338 10.22 -0.22 -0.84
C ASP A 338 9.41 0.97 -0.30
N THR A 339 9.36 1.08 1.03
CA THR A 339 8.74 2.24 1.66
C THR A 339 9.49 3.51 1.28
N GLU A 340 10.76 3.62 1.64
CA GLU A 340 11.53 4.87 1.58
C GLU A 340 11.83 5.34 0.16
N MET A 341 12.09 4.41 -0.77
CA MET A 341 12.54 4.75 -2.11
C MET A 341 11.42 4.75 -3.15
N TRP A 342 10.34 4.01 -2.91
CA TRP A 342 9.30 3.82 -3.92
C TRP A 342 7.94 4.40 -3.51
N MET A 343 7.37 4.03 -2.37
CA MET A 343 6.05 4.47 -1.93
C MET A 343 6.05 5.83 -1.22
N TYR A 344 7.10 6.11 -0.48
CA TYR A 344 7.27 7.32 0.31
C TYR A 344 7.38 8.62 -0.52
N PRO A 345 8.14 8.71 -1.63
CA PRO A 345 8.29 9.96 -2.36
C PRO A 345 6.97 10.54 -2.89
N PRO A 346 6.04 9.78 -3.49
CA PRO A 346 4.71 10.28 -3.82
C PRO A 346 3.93 10.73 -2.59
N LEU A 347 3.95 9.94 -1.50
CA LEU A 347 3.27 10.28 -0.26
C LEU A 347 3.82 11.56 0.38
N LEU A 348 5.14 11.76 0.35
CA LEU A 348 5.76 12.98 0.86
C LEU A 348 5.25 14.23 0.14
N LEU A 349 5.04 14.14 -1.16
CA LEU A 349 4.54 15.27 -1.95
C LEU A 349 3.02 15.46 -1.80
N LEU A 350 2.24 14.40 -1.69
CA LEU A 350 0.78 14.44 -1.59
C LEU A 350 0.29 14.65 -0.14
N HIS A 351 0.91 13.93 0.82
CA HIS A 351 0.50 13.87 2.22
C HIS A 351 1.71 13.84 3.17
N PRO A 352 2.40 14.98 3.37
CA PRO A 352 3.58 15.04 4.26
C PRO A 352 3.29 14.56 5.69
N GLU A 353 2.05 14.71 6.17
CA GLU A 353 1.59 14.24 7.48
C GLU A 353 1.57 12.70 7.58
N ILE A 354 1.21 12.00 6.50
CA ILE A 354 1.26 10.53 6.43
C ILE A 354 2.71 10.07 6.26
N ALA A 355 3.47 10.72 5.37
CA ALA A 355 4.88 10.43 5.15
C ALA A 355 5.70 10.54 6.45
N LYS A 356 5.39 11.51 7.31
CA LYS A 356 5.98 11.65 8.65
C LYS A 356 5.83 10.38 9.50
N ASN A 357 4.67 9.73 9.45
CA ASN A 357 4.41 8.54 10.26
C ASN A 357 5.23 7.32 9.79
N LEU A 358 5.52 7.22 8.50
CA LEU A 358 6.42 6.18 7.98
C LEU A 358 7.84 6.36 8.52
N LEU A 359 8.31 7.60 8.66
CA LEU A 359 9.61 7.90 9.29
C LEU A 359 9.59 7.71 10.82
N ASN A 360 8.46 8.01 11.47
CA ASN A 360 8.29 7.71 12.89
C ASN A 360 8.40 6.22 13.19
N TYR A 361 7.96 5.35 12.27
CA TYR A 361 8.18 3.90 12.35
C TYR A 361 9.68 3.58 12.48
N ARG A 362 10.53 4.17 11.63
CA ARG A 362 11.99 3.98 11.69
C ARG A 362 12.59 4.57 12.96
N TYR A 363 12.16 5.74 13.37
CA TYR A 363 12.63 6.37 14.61
C TYR A 363 12.33 5.54 15.86
N GLN A 364 11.14 4.97 15.97
CA GLN A 364 10.75 4.10 17.07
C GLN A 364 11.61 2.83 17.17
N ARG A 365 12.29 2.47 16.09
CA ARG A 365 13.19 1.30 15.98
C ARG A 365 14.67 1.67 15.88
N LEU A 366 15.00 2.93 16.14
CA LEU A 366 16.39 3.42 16.04
C LEU A 366 17.31 2.72 17.05
N GLU A 367 16.87 2.52 18.28
CA GLU A 367 17.64 1.79 19.31
C GLU A 367 17.91 0.34 18.88
N ARG A 368 16.94 -0.30 18.24
CA ARG A 368 17.12 -1.65 17.71
C ARG A 368 18.10 -1.65 16.52
N ALA A 369 18.03 -0.67 15.65
CA ALA A 369 18.99 -0.52 14.56
C ALA A 369 20.44 -0.27 15.08
N GLN A 370 20.59 0.45 16.20
CA GLN A 370 21.89 0.60 16.88
C GLN A 370 22.37 -0.73 17.45
N HIS A 371 21.47 -1.52 18.02
CA HIS A 371 21.79 -2.87 18.49
C HIS A 371 22.22 -3.79 17.33
N ASN A 372 21.51 -3.73 16.19
CA ASN A 372 21.84 -4.49 14.98
C ASN A 372 23.27 -4.15 14.49
N ALA A 373 23.65 -2.87 14.47
CA ALA A 373 25.01 -2.46 14.12
C ALA A 373 26.04 -3.07 15.09
N ALA A 374 25.80 -3.00 16.39
CA ALA A 374 26.69 -3.53 17.42
C ALA A 374 26.87 -5.06 17.31
N LEU A 375 25.83 -5.81 17.00
CA LEU A 375 25.89 -7.27 16.78
C LEU A 375 26.83 -7.65 15.62
N HIS A 376 27.00 -6.75 14.63
CA HIS A 376 27.88 -6.93 13.48
C HIS A 376 29.25 -6.26 13.66
N GLY A 377 29.53 -5.72 14.85
CA GLY A 377 30.81 -5.06 15.15
C GLY A 377 30.92 -3.63 14.62
N TYR A 378 29.81 -3.02 14.20
CA TYR A 378 29.76 -1.64 13.73
C TYR A 378 29.25 -0.67 14.82
N GLN A 379 29.50 0.61 14.60
CA GLN A 379 28.96 1.70 15.41
C GLN A 379 27.73 2.33 14.72
N GLY A 380 26.96 3.13 15.45
CA GLY A 380 25.81 3.83 14.91
C GLY A 380 24.59 2.92 14.74
N ALA A 381 23.79 3.15 13.71
CA ALA A 381 22.56 2.42 13.46
C ALA A 381 22.56 1.74 12.08
N MET A 382 22.32 0.44 12.03
CA MET A 382 22.13 -0.39 10.85
C MET A 382 20.68 -0.85 10.81
N PHE A 383 19.87 -0.22 9.97
CA PHE A 383 18.50 -0.67 9.78
C PHE A 383 18.47 -2.03 9.07
N PRO A 384 17.57 -2.94 9.48
CA PRO A 384 17.46 -4.26 8.86
C PRO A 384 16.95 -4.17 7.42
N TRP A 385 17.34 -5.13 6.59
CA TRP A 385 16.80 -5.25 5.23
C TRP A 385 15.29 -5.51 5.27
N GLU A 386 14.86 -6.51 6.03
CA GLU A 386 13.46 -6.80 6.30
C GLU A 386 13.12 -6.48 7.76
N SER A 387 12.10 -5.67 7.98
CA SER A 387 11.68 -5.24 9.32
C SER A 387 10.22 -5.59 9.57
N ALA A 388 9.95 -6.15 10.74
CA ALA A 388 8.59 -6.35 11.26
C ALA A 388 8.33 -5.43 12.46
N THR A 389 7.72 -5.96 13.53
CA THR A 389 7.33 -5.16 14.70
C THR A 389 8.52 -4.65 15.51
N SER A 390 9.53 -5.51 15.72
CA SER A 390 10.65 -5.23 16.64
C SER A 390 11.70 -4.26 16.07
N GLY A 391 11.90 -4.26 14.76
CA GLY A 391 13.02 -3.59 14.09
C GLY A 391 14.32 -4.39 14.13
N GLU A 392 14.25 -5.66 14.50
CA GLU A 392 15.32 -6.65 14.28
C GLU A 392 15.42 -6.99 12.80
N GLU A 393 16.50 -7.69 12.43
CA GLU A 393 16.65 -8.25 11.08
C GLU A 393 15.77 -9.49 10.96
N ASP A 394 14.64 -9.36 10.25
CA ASP A 394 13.64 -10.41 10.06
C ASP A 394 13.80 -11.15 8.72
N THR A 395 14.81 -10.81 7.91
CA THR A 395 15.12 -11.52 6.67
C THR A 395 15.40 -12.99 6.94
N PRO A 396 14.80 -13.92 6.19
CA PRO A 396 15.12 -15.33 6.33
C PRO A 396 16.61 -15.60 6.14
N VAL A 397 17.20 -16.44 7.01
CA VAL A 397 18.66 -16.69 7.04
C VAL A 397 19.25 -17.28 5.76
N TRP A 398 18.44 -17.80 4.85
CA TRP A 398 18.89 -18.29 3.53
C TRP A 398 19.04 -17.20 2.49
N ALA A 399 18.61 -15.96 2.78
CA ALA A 399 18.77 -14.80 1.92
C ALA A 399 19.93 -13.94 2.43
N LEU A 400 20.97 -13.76 1.59
CA LEU A 400 22.15 -12.96 1.96
C LEU A 400 21.82 -11.47 2.10
N THR A 401 20.70 -11.03 1.58
CA THR A 401 20.21 -9.65 1.67
C THR A 401 20.15 -9.17 3.12
N GLY A 402 19.61 -9.96 4.05
CA GLY A 402 19.55 -9.60 5.47
C GLY A 402 20.90 -9.36 6.11
N THR A 403 21.95 -10.04 5.63
CA THR A 403 23.30 -9.90 6.19
C THR A 403 24.11 -8.78 5.53
N TYR A 404 23.88 -8.47 4.25
CA TYR A 404 24.79 -7.64 3.46
C TYR A 404 24.12 -6.54 2.63
N GLU A 405 22.79 -6.44 2.57
CA GLU A 405 22.11 -5.39 1.83
C GLU A 405 21.89 -4.13 2.70
N HIS A 406 23.01 -3.44 2.95
CA HIS A 406 23.07 -2.36 3.93
C HIS A 406 22.58 -1.01 3.42
N HIS A 407 22.34 -0.85 2.12
CA HIS A 407 21.94 0.45 1.55
C HIS A 407 20.62 0.97 2.13
N ILE A 408 19.72 0.09 2.61
CA ILE A 408 18.49 0.49 3.30
C ILE A 408 18.76 1.48 4.45
N THR A 409 19.87 1.35 5.13
CA THR A 409 20.29 2.29 6.19
C THR A 409 20.43 3.72 5.68
N ALA A 410 20.97 3.88 4.47
CA ALA A 410 21.08 5.17 3.81
C ALA A 410 19.75 5.62 3.17
N ASP A 411 18.95 4.70 2.66
CA ASP A 411 17.65 5.01 2.08
C ASP A 411 16.69 5.64 3.10
N VAL A 412 16.71 5.13 4.34
CA VAL A 412 16.01 5.75 5.48
C VAL A 412 16.52 7.18 5.71
N ALA A 413 17.83 7.40 5.71
CA ALA A 413 18.41 8.74 5.90
C ALA A 413 18.03 9.70 4.75
N ILE A 414 18.00 9.22 3.51
CA ILE A 414 17.57 10.00 2.33
C ILE A 414 16.11 10.42 2.48
N ALA A 415 15.23 9.52 2.89
CA ALA A 415 13.83 9.83 3.13
C ALA A 415 13.66 10.87 4.26
N VAL A 416 14.41 10.75 5.35
CA VAL A 416 14.44 11.73 6.45
C VAL A 416 14.85 13.12 5.96
N TRP A 417 15.91 13.20 5.16
CA TRP A 417 16.37 14.49 4.64
C TRP A 417 15.38 15.10 3.66
N ASN A 418 14.78 14.28 2.79
CA ASN A 418 13.73 14.73 1.86
C ASN A 418 12.51 15.28 2.60
N TYR A 419 12.11 14.67 3.74
CA TYR A 419 11.04 15.21 4.57
C TYR A 419 11.38 16.62 5.05
N TYR A 420 12.58 16.83 5.60
CA TYR A 420 13.02 18.16 6.01
C TYR A 420 13.08 19.13 4.82
N CYS A 421 13.55 18.71 3.67
CA CYS A 421 13.60 19.58 2.48
C CYS A 421 12.21 20.07 2.07
N VAL A 422 11.18 19.22 2.12
CA VAL A 422 9.80 19.57 1.76
C VAL A 422 9.11 20.40 2.85
N THR A 423 9.31 20.03 4.13
CA THR A 423 8.54 20.60 5.23
C THR A 423 9.21 21.79 5.91
N LYS A 424 10.54 21.86 5.87
CA LYS A 424 11.37 22.79 6.65
C LYS A 424 11.13 22.72 8.17
N ASP A 425 10.57 21.62 8.66
CA ASP A 425 10.29 21.40 10.09
C ASP A 425 11.58 21.13 10.87
N LYS A 426 12.21 22.21 11.38
CA LYS A 426 13.45 22.12 12.16
C LYS A 426 13.26 21.43 13.51
N GLU A 427 12.08 21.54 14.10
CA GLU A 427 11.81 20.89 15.39
C GLU A 427 11.73 19.36 15.23
N TRP A 428 11.00 18.90 14.21
CA TRP A 428 10.99 17.48 13.87
C TRP A 428 12.40 16.99 13.47
N LEU A 429 13.13 17.77 12.67
CA LEU A 429 14.51 17.43 12.31
C LEU A 429 15.37 17.27 13.56
N ARG A 430 15.28 18.16 14.54
CA ARG A 430 16.06 18.10 15.79
C ARG A 430 15.72 16.86 16.61
N ARG A 431 14.43 16.56 16.78
CA ARG A 431 13.95 15.53 17.72
C ARG A 431 13.96 14.12 17.14
N ILE A 432 13.72 13.97 15.84
CA ILE A 432 13.50 12.68 15.15
C ILE A 432 14.50 12.51 14.02
N GLY A 433 14.59 13.45 13.09
CA GLY A 433 15.37 13.30 11.89
C GLY A 433 16.88 13.24 12.15
N TYR A 434 17.42 14.16 12.95
CA TYR A 434 18.86 14.21 13.20
C TYR A 434 19.40 12.98 13.97
N PRO A 435 18.75 12.47 15.01
CA PRO A 435 19.16 11.19 15.63
C PRO A 435 19.29 10.03 14.64
N ILE A 436 18.38 9.93 13.66
CA ILE A 436 18.49 8.91 12.59
C ILE A 436 19.69 9.22 11.71
N LEU A 437 19.81 10.45 11.18
CA LEU A 437 20.90 10.87 10.28
C LEU A 437 22.26 10.70 10.91
N GLU A 438 22.44 11.10 12.18
CA GLU A 438 23.69 10.99 12.92
C GLU A 438 24.08 9.52 13.14
N SER A 439 23.13 8.70 13.60
CA SER A 439 23.40 7.28 13.89
C SER A 439 23.71 6.48 12.62
N THR A 440 22.99 6.73 11.53
CA THR A 440 23.25 6.07 10.25
C THR A 440 24.55 6.54 9.60
N ALA A 441 24.90 7.84 9.69
CA ALA A 441 26.20 8.34 9.24
C ALA A 441 27.37 7.74 10.06
N THR A 442 27.17 7.53 11.35
CA THR A 442 28.15 6.85 12.23
C THR A 442 28.33 5.39 11.82
N PHE A 443 27.25 4.71 11.41
CA PHE A 443 27.35 3.37 10.85
C PHE A 443 28.25 3.35 9.59
N TRP A 444 27.98 4.20 8.62
CA TRP A 444 28.78 4.25 7.40
C TRP A 444 30.24 4.59 7.66
N GLN A 445 30.53 5.48 8.61
CA GLN A 445 31.90 5.76 9.03
C GLN A 445 32.61 4.52 9.58
N SER A 446 31.93 3.65 10.31
CA SER A 446 32.52 2.41 10.84
C SER A 446 32.50 1.25 9.83
N ARG A 447 31.72 1.36 8.75
CA ARG A 447 31.52 0.30 7.74
C ARG A 447 32.51 0.38 6.58
N VAL A 448 33.00 1.56 6.25
CA VAL A 448 34.00 1.76 5.17
C VAL A 448 35.38 1.25 5.57
N SER A 449 36.25 1.06 4.59
CA SER A 449 37.66 0.73 4.82
C SER A 449 38.37 1.78 5.71
N GLU A 450 39.40 1.37 6.44
CA GLU A 450 40.08 2.26 7.39
C GLU A 450 40.83 3.44 6.74
N GLN A 451 41.20 3.29 5.47
CA GLN A 451 42.01 4.27 4.74
C GLN A 451 41.40 4.63 3.39
N ALA A 452 41.61 5.85 2.97
CA ALA A 452 41.26 6.34 1.64
C ALA A 452 42.12 5.67 0.53
N PRO A 453 41.57 5.47 -0.68
CA PRO A 453 40.20 5.71 -1.03
C PRO A 453 39.25 4.77 -0.28
N TYR A 454 38.16 5.33 0.25
CA TYR A 454 37.21 4.55 1.08
C TYR A 454 36.37 3.59 0.23
N GLN A 455 36.29 2.35 0.69
CA GLN A 455 35.61 1.24 0.02
C GLN A 455 34.52 0.64 0.92
N ILE A 456 33.42 0.20 0.32
CA ILE A 456 32.42 -0.64 0.98
C ILE A 456 32.48 -2.01 0.31
N LYS A 457 32.91 -3.01 1.09
CA LYS A 457 33.13 -4.38 0.61
C LYS A 457 32.05 -5.33 1.08
N ASN A 458 31.90 -6.45 0.40
CA ASN A 458 30.95 -7.49 0.74
C ASN A 458 29.54 -6.92 0.94
N VAL A 459 28.88 -6.55 -0.14
CA VAL A 459 27.48 -6.12 -0.14
C VAL A 459 26.63 -6.98 -1.06
N VAL A 460 25.35 -7.03 -0.80
CA VAL A 460 24.31 -7.29 -1.77
C VAL A 460 23.88 -5.92 -2.31
N CYS A 461 23.70 -5.83 -3.62
CA CYS A 461 23.36 -4.60 -4.31
C CYS A 461 21.83 -4.35 -4.32
N ALA A 462 21.40 -3.15 -4.72
CA ALA A 462 20.03 -2.91 -5.13
C ALA A 462 19.61 -3.86 -6.27
N ASP A 463 20.52 -4.25 -7.15
CA ASP A 463 20.41 -5.46 -7.97
C ASP A 463 20.72 -6.70 -7.11
N GLU A 464 19.74 -7.27 -6.48
CA GLU A 464 19.89 -8.41 -5.57
C GLU A 464 20.50 -9.68 -6.21
N TRP A 465 20.74 -9.72 -7.54
CA TRP A 465 21.52 -10.79 -8.16
C TRP A 465 23.03 -10.60 -7.99
N ALA A 466 23.45 -9.40 -7.62
CA ALA A 466 24.86 -9.10 -7.34
C ALA A 466 25.15 -9.22 -5.84
N GLU A 467 25.49 -10.43 -5.42
CA GLU A 467 25.83 -10.77 -4.03
C GLU A 467 27.33 -10.84 -3.82
N ASN A 468 27.79 -10.49 -2.61
CA ASN A 468 29.18 -10.57 -2.18
C ASN A 468 30.14 -9.83 -3.11
N VAL A 469 29.80 -8.60 -3.43
CA VAL A 469 30.58 -7.71 -4.31
C VAL A 469 31.12 -6.51 -3.56
N ASP A 470 32.14 -5.87 -4.14
CA ASP A 470 32.80 -4.69 -3.58
C ASP A 470 32.42 -3.43 -4.37
N ASN A 471 32.31 -2.31 -3.67
CA ASN A 471 32.11 -0.97 -4.24
C ASN A 471 30.92 -0.87 -5.19
N ASN A 472 29.76 -1.43 -4.76
CA ASN A 472 28.54 -1.24 -5.52
C ASN A 472 28.19 0.26 -5.63
N ALA A 473 27.88 0.70 -6.83
CA ALA A 473 27.67 2.10 -7.15
C ALA A 473 26.48 2.71 -6.39
N TYR A 474 25.35 1.99 -6.31
CA TYR A 474 24.18 2.45 -5.56
C TYR A 474 24.48 2.54 -4.05
N THR A 475 25.01 1.48 -3.46
CA THR A 475 25.37 1.45 -2.02
C THR A 475 26.33 2.58 -1.66
N ASN A 476 27.39 2.79 -2.46
CA ASN A 476 28.36 3.86 -2.24
C ASN A 476 27.72 5.25 -2.39
N ALA A 477 26.84 5.43 -3.38
CA ALA A 477 26.11 6.68 -3.61
C ALA A 477 25.14 7.01 -2.46
N ALA A 478 24.37 6.03 -2.00
CA ALA A 478 23.45 6.17 -0.88
C ALA A 478 24.20 6.49 0.42
N ALA A 479 25.28 5.76 0.74
CA ALA A 479 26.15 6.03 1.87
C ALA A 479 26.74 7.45 1.83
N LYS A 480 27.24 7.87 0.64
CA LYS A 480 27.72 9.25 0.42
C LYS A 480 26.68 10.28 0.76
N LEU A 481 25.44 10.11 0.29
CA LEU A 481 24.35 11.05 0.58
C LEU A 481 23.99 11.07 2.06
N ASN A 482 23.93 9.92 2.72
CA ASN A 482 23.66 9.86 4.16
C ASN A 482 24.69 10.69 4.96
N LEU A 483 25.99 10.51 4.68
CA LEU A 483 27.07 11.26 5.33
C LEU A 483 26.96 12.78 5.09
N LEU A 484 26.63 13.19 3.85
CA LEU A 484 26.45 14.59 3.48
C LEU A 484 25.19 15.17 4.14
N TYR A 485 24.08 14.42 4.18
CA TYR A 485 22.83 14.88 4.78
C TYR A 485 22.92 15.00 6.30
N ALA A 486 23.63 14.09 6.97
CA ALA A 486 23.94 14.26 8.39
C ALA A 486 24.74 15.54 8.65
N THR A 487 25.73 15.85 7.80
CA THR A 487 26.52 17.09 7.86
C THR A 487 25.65 18.32 7.61
N ALA A 488 24.77 18.30 6.62
CA ALA A 488 23.85 19.39 6.30
C ALA A 488 22.82 19.62 7.41
N ALA A 489 22.27 18.55 7.97
CA ALA A 489 21.32 18.61 9.08
C ALA A 489 21.97 19.22 10.35
N ALA A 490 23.20 18.81 10.67
CA ALA A 490 23.96 19.40 11.77
C ALA A 490 24.12 20.92 11.58
N LYS A 491 24.49 21.35 10.36
CA LYS A 491 24.61 22.78 10.03
C LYS A 491 23.29 23.53 10.21
N VAL A 492 22.18 22.97 9.73
CA VAL A 492 20.83 23.55 9.88
C VAL A 492 20.45 23.74 11.34
N LEU A 493 20.83 22.79 12.19
CA LEU A 493 20.53 22.78 13.62
C LEU A 493 21.53 23.56 14.48
N GLY A 494 22.63 24.05 13.90
CA GLY A 494 23.73 24.71 14.63
C GLY A 494 24.53 23.73 15.49
N ILE A 495 24.59 22.45 15.10
CA ILE A 495 25.36 21.38 15.76
C ILE A 495 26.69 21.20 15.03
N LYS A 496 27.77 20.92 15.75
CA LYS A 496 29.07 20.61 15.13
C LYS A 496 29.03 19.22 14.51
N ALA A 497 29.06 19.17 13.17
CA ALA A 497 29.13 17.89 12.44
C ALA A 497 30.50 17.19 12.66
N ASN A 498 30.48 15.85 12.56
CA ASN A 498 31.71 15.08 12.52
C ASN A 498 32.44 15.34 11.19
N PRO A 499 33.69 15.86 11.22
CA PRO A 499 34.42 16.21 9.98
C PRO A 499 34.75 15.00 9.10
N GLN A 500 34.84 13.81 9.68
CA GLN A 500 35.14 12.57 8.93
C GLN A 500 34.04 12.22 7.94
N TRP A 501 32.78 12.56 8.23
CA TRP A 501 31.65 12.24 7.33
C TRP A 501 31.86 12.85 5.94
N LYS A 502 32.22 14.13 5.89
CA LYS A 502 32.48 14.80 4.61
C LYS A 502 33.71 14.21 3.90
N THR A 503 34.78 13.93 4.64
CA THR A 503 36.02 13.35 4.09
C THR A 503 35.73 11.97 3.46
N ILE A 504 34.97 11.12 4.14
CA ILE A 504 34.61 9.80 3.64
C ILE A 504 33.72 9.95 2.39
N ALA A 505 32.69 10.78 2.45
CA ALA A 505 31.76 11.00 1.35
C ALA A 505 32.45 11.49 0.07
N GLU A 506 33.48 12.33 0.18
CA GLU A 506 34.23 12.85 -0.97
C GLU A 506 35.17 11.81 -1.59
N GLN A 507 35.61 10.79 -0.82
CA GLN A 507 36.62 9.82 -1.22
C GLN A 507 36.11 8.39 -1.35
N LEU A 508 34.76 8.18 -1.33
CA LEU A 508 34.16 6.89 -1.67
C LEU A 508 34.44 6.53 -3.13
N VAL A 509 34.77 5.26 -3.37
CA VAL A 509 35.11 4.74 -4.69
C VAL A 509 33.90 4.66 -5.61
N PHE A 510 34.06 5.16 -6.83
CA PHE A 510 33.19 4.94 -7.98
C PHE A 510 34.05 4.59 -9.18
N SER A 511 33.65 3.61 -9.96
CA SER A 511 34.41 3.16 -11.13
C SER A 511 33.57 3.23 -12.42
N THR A 512 34.27 3.29 -13.54
CA THR A 512 33.67 3.24 -14.88
C THR A 512 34.25 2.08 -15.67
N MET A 513 33.50 1.57 -16.63
CA MET A 513 33.97 0.59 -17.60
C MET A 513 34.74 1.27 -18.72
N ASP A 514 35.50 0.52 -19.54
CA ASP A 514 36.32 1.03 -20.61
C ASP A 514 35.52 1.84 -21.66
N ASN A 515 34.21 1.52 -21.84
CA ASN A 515 33.31 2.27 -22.69
C ASN A 515 32.78 3.55 -22.02
N GLY A 516 33.20 3.85 -20.79
CA GLY A 516 32.81 5.04 -20.03
C GLY A 516 31.40 4.93 -19.43
N VAL A 517 30.80 3.75 -19.36
CA VAL A 517 29.56 3.49 -18.60
C VAL A 517 29.94 3.39 -17.12
N THR A 518 29.11 3.94 -16.24
CA THR A 518 29.27 3.76 -14.78
C THR A 518 29.19 2.28 -14.44
N ARG A 519 30.23 1.77 -13.77
CA ARG A 519 30.31 0.36 -13.39
C ARG A 519 29.46 0.11 -12.16
N GLU A 520 28.68 -0.95 -12.17
CA GLU A 520 27.78 -1.29 -11.06
C GLU A 520 28.53 -1.70 -9.78
N HIS A 521 29.53 -2.58 -9.90
CA HIS A 521 30.44 -2.99 -8.82
C HIS A 521 31.79 -3.43 -9.41
N ASP A 522 32.82 -3.58 -8.58
CA ASP A 522 34.18 -3.81 -9.06
C ASP A 522 34.32 -5.02 -9.99
N SER A 523 33.60 -6.10 -9.74
CA SER A 523 33.63 -7.32 -10.55
C SER A 523 32.58 -7.35 -11.69
N TYR A 524 31.85 -6.26 -11.92
CA TYR A 524 30.84 -6.19 -13.00
C TYR A 524 31.52 -6.10 -14.37
N THR A 525 31.14 -7.02 -15.27
CA THR A 525 31.68 -7.11 -16.65
C THR A 525 30.59 -7.12 -17.70
N GLY A 526 29.30 -6.90 -17.31
CA GLY A 526 28.17 -6.83 -18.22
C GLY A 526 27.10 -7.91 -18.00
N GLN A 527 27.02 -8.47 -16.83
CA GLN A 527 26.02 -9.42 -16.41
C GLN A 527 24.60 -8.84 -16.54
N ALA A 528 23.59 -9.72 -16.59
CA ALA A 528 22.22 -9.31 -16.42
C ALA A 528 21.98 -8.86 -14.96
N ILE A 529 21.07 -7.92 -14.79
CA ILE A 529 20.68 -7.36 -13.48
C ILE A 529 19.19 -7.64 -13.21
N LYS A 530 18.81 -7.90 -11.96
CA LYS A 530 17.41 -8.12 -11.56
C LYS A 530 16.59 -6.86 -11.76
N GLN A 531 17.16 -5.71 -11.35
CA GLN A 531 16.49 -4.42 -11.30
C GLN A 531 17.47 -3.25 -11.41
N ALA A 532 16.94 -2.02 -11.53
CA ALA A 532 17.74 -0.81 -11.61
C ALA A 532 18.66 -0.65 -10.37
N ASP A 533 19.93 -0.41 -10.62
CA ASP A 533 20.97 -0.06 -9.64
C ASP A 533 21.65 1.25 -10.07
N VAL A 534 22.57 1.22 -11.03
CA VAL A 534 23.32 2.40 -11.52
C VAL A 534 22.37 3.54 -11.95
N ASN A 535 21.24 3.24 -12.54
CA ASN A 535 20.30 4.27 -12.99
C ASN A 535 19.70 5.07 -11.83
N LEU A 536 19.67 4.50 -10.62
CA LEU A 536 19.22 5.18 -9.41
C LEU A 536 20.20 6.29 -8.97
N LEU A 537 21.44 6.28 -9.43
CA LEU A 537 22.38 7.36 -9.17
C LEU A 537 21.95 8.67 -9.83
N ALA A 538 21.21 8.61 -10.94
CA ALA A 538 20.66 9.77 -11.62
C ALA A 538 19.32 10.22 -10.99
N TYR A 539 18.47 9.29 -10.63
CA TYR A 539 17.24 9.50 -9.87
C TYR A 539 16.95 8.26 -9.04
N PRO A 540 16.65 8.39 -7.74
CA PRO A 540 16.44 9.63 -6.97
C PRO A 540 17.70 10.27 -6.38
N LEU A 541 18.90 9.59 -6.43
CA LEU A 541 20.07 10.02 -5.67
C LEU A 541 20.74 11.31 -6.21
N LYS A 542 20.62 11.61 -7.50
CA LYS A 542 21.18 12.82 -8.13
C LYS A 542 22.70 12.97 -7.95
N ILE A 543 23.40 11.85 -7.85
CA ILE A 543 24.87 11.79 -7.84
C ILE A 543 25.41 11.99 -9.26
N ILE A 544 24.76 11.40 -10.25
CA ILE A 544 25.06 11.63 -11.67
C ILE A 544 24.06 12.65 -12.20
N THR A 545 24.53 13.84 -12.58
CA THR A 545 23.72 14.95 -13.10
C THR A 545 24.01 15.30 -14.55
N ASP A 546 25.14 14.83 -15.09
CA ASP A 546 25.46 15.03 -16.52
C ASP A 546 24.54 14.21 -17.41
N LYS A 547 23.75 14.91 -18.25
CA LYS A 547 22.77 14.28 -19.12
C LYS A 547 23.36 13.27 -20.11
N LYS A 548 24.61 13.46 -20.55
CA LYS A 548 25.29 12.53 -21.46
C LYS A 548 25.63 11.23 -20.74
N GLN A 549 26.11 11.33 -19.48
CA GLN A 549 26.39 10.16 -18.67
C GLN A 549 25.10 9.42 -18.30
N ILE A 550 24.05 10.16 -17.88
CA ILE A 550 22.73 9.57 -17.59
C ILE A 550 22.20 8.79 -18.82
N HIS A 551 22.27 9.40 -20.01
CA HIS A 551 21.83 8.74 -21.23
C HIS A 551 22.67 7.50 -21.55
N LYS A 552 23.99 7.59 -21.40
CA LYS A 552 24.92 6.47 -21.66
C LYS A 552 24.63 5.28 -20.74
N ASP A 553 24.48 5.52 -19.43
CA ASP A 553 24.19 4.50 -18.45
C ASP A 553 22.81 3.88 -18.66
N LEU A 554 21.80 4.72 -18.98
CA LEU A 554 20.44 4.27 -19.25
C LEU A 554 20.38 3.37 -20.50
N GLU A 555 21.02 3.78 -21.61
CA GLU A 555 21.06 2.97 -22.84
C GLU A 555 21.79 1.63 -22.65
N TYR A 556 22.75 1.57 -21.75
CA TYR A 556 23.46 0.34 -21.44
C TYR A 556 22.65 -0.61 -20.55
N TYR A 557 22.17 -0.12 -19.40
CA TYR A 557 21.53 -0.97 -18.39
C TYR A 557 20.10 -1.38 -18.74
N LYS A 558 19.36 -0.60 -19.57
CA LYS A 558 18.01 -0.98 -20.02
C LYS A 558 17.93 -2.36 -20.70
N ASP A 559 19.02 -2.79 -21.34
CA ASP A 559 19.11 -4.05 -22.06
C ASP A 559 19.70 -5.17 -21.19
N LYS A 560 19.96 -4.91 -19.91
CA LYS A 560 20.48 -5.90 -18.96
C LYS A 560 19.42 -6.50 -18.06
N VAL A 561 18.24 -5.89 -17.97
CA VAL A 561 17.13 -6.39 -17.17
C VAL A 561 16.32 -7.45 -17.93
N PRO A 562 15.91 -8.58 -17.30
CA PRO A 562 15.07 -9.58 -17.95
C PRO A 562 13.67 -9.04 -18.18
N TYR A 563 13.13 -9.28 -19.37
CA TYR A 563 11.85 -8.69 -19.79
C TYR A 563 10.65 -9.10 -18.93
N ASN A 564 10.59 -10.36 -18.49
CA ASN A 564 9.41 -10.90 -17.80
C ASN A 564 9.50 -10.86 -16.27
N ASP A 565 10.70 -10.88 -15.74
CA ASP A 565 10.94 -11.08 -14.29
C ASP A 565 11.44 -9.82 -13.57
N THR A 566 11.59 -8.72 -14.32
CA THR A 566 11.97 -7.42 -13.74
C THR A 566 10.81 -6.83 -12.94
N PRO A 567 11.05 -6.41 -11.70
CA PRO A 567 10.07 -5.68 -10.91
C PRO A 567 9.64 -4.38 -11.58
N ALA A 568 8.36 -4.07 -11.47
CA ALA A 568 7.68 -2.95 -12.15
C ALA A 568 8.39 -1.59 -12.00
N MET A 569 8.96 -1.31 -10.82
CA MET A 569 9.61 -0.05 -10.53
C MET A 569 10.85 0.22 -11.39
N THR A 570 11.53 -0.80 -11.90
CA THR A 570 12.69 -0.63 -12.79
C THR A 570 12.31 0.12 -14.08
N GLN A 571 11.23 -0.32 -14.73
CA GLN A 571 10.75 0.33 -15.95
C GLN A 571 10.23 1.74 -15.67
N ALA A 572 9.69 1.97 -14.47
CA ALA A 572 9.26 3.30 -14.02
C ALA A 572 10.45 4.28 -13.94
N ILE A 573 11.60 3.85 -13.41
CA ILE A 573 12.84 4.66 -13.38
C ILE A 573 13.31 4.98 -14.81
N PHE A 574 13.32 4.00 -15.70
CA PHE A 574 13.73 4.25 -17.09
C PHE A 574 12.81 5.28 -17.75
N SER A 575 11.51 5.16 -17.57
CA SER A 575 10.52 6.13 -18.07
C SER A 575 10.79 7.54 -17.53
N LEU A 576 10.98 7.67 -16.22
CA LEU A 576 11.26 8.93 -15.54
C LEU A 576 12.52 9.59 -16.09
N LEU A 577 13.60 8.83 -16.26
CA LEU A 577 14.87 9.34 -16.78
C LEU A 577 14.76 9.78 -18.23
N TYR A 578 14.09 9.01 -19.11
CA TYR A 578 13.85 9.44 -20.50
C TYR A 578 13.01 10.71 -20.56
N SER A 579 12.00 10.85 -19.70
CA SER A 579 11.23 12.09 -19.60
C SER A 579 12.11 13.31 -19.26
N ARG A 580 13.02 13.17 -18.29
CA ARG A 580 13.97 14.22 -17.88
C ARG A 580 15.04 14.52 -18.94
N LEU A 581 15.38 13.52 -19.76
CA LEU A 581 16.29 13.67 -20.89
C LEU A 581 15.62 14.30 -22.14
N GLY A 582 14.28 14.32 -22.18
CA GLY A 582 13.50 14.89 -23.29
C GLY A 582 13.12 13.89 -24.37
N ASP A 583 13.31 12.58 -24.15
CA ASP A 583 12.90 11.50 -25.06
C ASP A 583 11.47 11.03 -24.72
N ARG A 584 10.49 11.68 -25.35
CA ARG A 584 9.07 11.46 -25.10
C ARG A 584 8.60 10.05 -25.46
N GLU A 585 9.10 9.50 -26.55
CA GLU A 585 8.67 8.20 -27.06
C GLU A 585 9.14 7.07 -26.14
N LYS A 586 10.43 7.07 -25.77
CA LYS A 586 10.95 6.08 -24.83
C LYS A 586 10.35 6.25 -23.42
N ALA A 587 10.15 7.49 -22.98
CA ALA A 587 9.48 7.75 -21.70
C ALA A 587 8.08 7.10 -21.64
N TYR A 588 7.27 7.28 -22.69
CA TYR A 588 5.94 6.66 -22.75
C TYR A 588 6.01 5.14 -22.89
N LYS A 589 6.91 4.62 -23.71
CA LYS A 589 7.13 3.17 -23.85
C LYS A 589 7.39 2.51 -22.48
N TYR A 590 8.41 3.01 -21.76
CA TYR A 590 8.76 2.45 -20.46
C TYR A 590 7.71 2.72 -19.38
N PHE A 591 6.94 3.81 -19.47
CA PHE A 591 5.79 4.04 -18.62
C PHE A 591 4.74 2.95 -18.76
N THR A 592 4.34 2.63 -19.99
CA THR A 592 3.36 1.57 -20.24
C THR A 592 3.89 0.18 -19.83
N GLU A 593 5.17 -0.09 -20.08
CA GLU A 593 5.82 -1.34 -19.69
C GLU A 593 5.96 -1.49 -18.17
N ALA A 594 5.99 -0.38 -17.41
CA ALA A 594 6.11 -0.41 -15.96
C ALA A 594 4.88 -1.00 -15.25
N TYR A 595 3.69 -0.95 -15.86
CA TYR A 595 2.50 -1.41 -15.15
C TYR A 595 1.49 -2.19 -15.99
N GLN A 596 1.25 -1.83 -17.26
CA GLN A 596 0.16 -2.44 -18.03
C GLN A 596 0.26 -3.97 -18.15
N PRO A 597 1.44 -4.56 -18.40
CA PRO A 597 1.58 -6.01 -18.44
C PRO A 597 1.40 -6.71 -17.09
N ASN A 598 1.47 -5.97 -15.99
CA ASN A 598 1.40 -6.47 -14.62
C ASN A 598 -0.03 -6.35 -14.03
N LEU A 599 -0.99 -5.81 -14.80
CA LEU A 599 -2.36 -5.61 -14.33
C LEU A 599 -3.16 -6.91 -14.43
N LEU A 600 -3.77 -7.29 -13.32
CA LEU A 600 -4.56 -8.51 -13.16
C LEU A 600 -6.07 -8.21 -13.14
N PRO A 601 -6.90 -9.10 -13.73
CA PRO A 601 -8.35 -8.93 -13.78
C PRO A 601 -9.00 -9.24 -12.42
N PRO A 602 -10.27 -8.84 -12.21
CA PRO A 602 -11.06 -7.99 -13.10
C PRO A 602 -10.82 -6.48 -12.88
N PHE A 603 -10.17 -6.09 -11.78
CA PHE A 603 -10.06 -4.70 -11.31
C PHE A 603 -8.75 -4.01 -11.67
N ARG A 604 -7.96 -4.58 -12.60
CA ARG A 604 -6.65 -4.02 -12.98
C ARG A 604 -5.74 -3.80 -11.77
N VAL A 605 -5.70 -4.78 -10.85
CA VAL A 605 -4.83 -4.76 -9.68
C VAL A 605 -3.40 -5.13 -10.07
N MET A 606 -2.42 -4.45 -9.51
CA MET A 606 -1.03 -4.52 -9.95
C MET A 606 -0.29 -5.69 -9.31
N ALA A 607 0.37 -6.53 -10.11
CA ALA A 607 1.36 -7.51 -9.68
C ALA A 607 2.78 -6.94 -9.79
N GLU A 608 3.75 -7.60 -9.17
CA GLU A 608 5.15 -7.19 -9.14
C GLU A 608 5.82 -7.28 -10.52
N THR A 609 5.61 -8.40 -11.21
CA THR A 609 6.18 -8.69 -12.52
C THR A 609 5.09 -9.07 -13.51
N LYS A 610 5.43 -9.17 -14.81
CA LYS A 610 4.49 -9.56 -15.87
C LYS A 610 3.87 -10.95 -15.67
N ASN A 611 4.59 -11.85 -15.00
CA ASN A 611 4.12 -13.20 -14.69
C ASN A 611 3.60 -13.33 -13.25
N GLY A 612 3.68 -12.25 -12.47
CA GLY A 612 3.20 -12.21 -11.09
C GLY A 612 1.70 -12.41 -11.01
N LYS A 613 1.23 -13.04 -9.92
CA LYS A 613 -0.19 -13.30 -9.66
C LYS A 613 -0.65 -12.81 -8.27
N THR A 614 0.21 -12.10 -7.58
CA THR A 614 -0.07 -11.57 -6.24
C THR A 614 -0.33 -10.07 -6.30
N PRO A 615 -1.56 -9.59 -6.09
CA PRO A 615 -1.87 -8.18 -5.92
C PRO A 615 -1.88 -7.80 -4.42
N TYR A 616 -1.86 -6.55 -4.05
CA TYR A 616 -1.55 -5.38 -4.85
C TYR A 616 -0.11 -4.96 -4.59
N PHE A 617 0.73 -4.91 -5.62
CA PHE A 617 2.14 -4.54 -5.47
C PHE A 617 2.29 -3.02 -5.42
N LEU A 618 2.29 -2.46 -4.20
CA LEU A 618 2.35 -1.01 -3.95
C LEU A 618 3.68 -0.38 -4.33
N THR A 619 4.79 -1.13 -4.24
CA THR A 619 6.12 -0.67 -4.63
C THR A 619 6.14 -0.27 -6.10
N GLY A 620 5.59 -1.11 -6.97
CA GLY A 620 5.47 -0.81 -8.39
C GLY A 620 4.56 0.40 -8.65
N ALA A 621 3.41 0.46 -7.97
CA ALA A 621 2.51 1.61 -8.05
C ALA A 621 3.21 2.90 -7.61
N GLY A 622 4.01 2.87 -6.53
CA GLY A 622 4.83 3.99 -6.08
C GLY A 622 5.82 4.45 -7.16
N GLY A 623 6.49 3.51 -7.85
CA GLY A 623 7.38 3.82 -8.97
C GLY A 623 6.67 4.50 -10.14
N VAL A 624 5.48 4.01 -10.52
CA VAL A 624 4.65 4.62 -11.58
C VAL A 624 4.17 6.01 -11.19
N LEU A 625 3.73 6.20 -9.95
CA LEU A 625 3.33 7.51 -9.43
C LEU A 625 4.51 8.50 -9.45
N GLN A 626 5.73 8.06 -9.11
CA GLN A 626 6.94 8.88 -9.25
C GLN A 626 7.18 9.26 -10.72
N THR A 627 6.98 8.34 -11.65
CA THR A 627 7.10 8.65 -13.08
C THR A 627 6.16 9.77 -13.50
N VAL A 628 4.89 9.73 -13.06
CA VAL A 628 3.92 10.78 -13.37
C VAL A 628 4.29 12.10 -12.69
N MET A 629 4.64 12.09 -11.41
CA MET A 629 4.88 13.30 -10.63
C MET A 629 6.27 13.91 -10.90
N MET A 630 7.33 13.09 -10.83
CA MET A 630 8.73 13.54 -10.90
C MET A 630 9.34 13.39 -12.31
N GLY A 631 8.80 12.48 -13.11
CA GLY A 631 9.13 12.35 -14.54
C GLY A 631 8.33 13.37 -15.35
N PHE A 632 7.13 13.03 -15.75
CA PHE A 632 6.29 13.85 -16.63
C PHE A 632 5.91 15.21 -16.02
N GLY A 633 5.59 15.24 -14.72
CA GLY A 633 5.27 16.45 -13.97
C GLY A 633 6.47 17.31 -13.61
N GLY A 634 7.67 16.73 -13.69
CA GLY A 634 8.94 17.41 -13.43
C GLY A 634 9.16 17.84 -11.97
N LEU A 635 8.37 17.34 -11.00
CA LEU A 635 8.60 17.70 -9.60
C LEU A 635 9.94 17.12 -9.13
N ASP A 636 10.64 17.88 -8.33
CA ASP A 636 11.94 17.50 -7.76
C ASP A 636 12.10 18.11 -6.37
N ILE A 637 12.76 17.37 -5.46
CA ILE A 637 13.00 17.80 -4.09
C ILE A 637 14.43 18.34 -3.99
N SER A 638 14.59 19.55 -3.44
CA SER A 638 15.91 20.15 -3.21
C SER A 638 16.02 20.79 -1.83
N GLU A 639 17.25 20.82 -1.29
CA GLU A 639 17.53 21.47 -0.02
C GLU A 639 17.17 22.96 -0.05
N GLU A 640 17.49 23.67 -1.13
CA GLU A 640 17.31 25.12 -1.26
C GLU A 640 15.84 25.49 -1.43
N LYS A 641 15.14 24.85 -2.38
CA LYS A 641 13.79 25.27 -2.81
C LYS A 641 12.65 24.44 -2.23
N GLY A 642 12.98 23.34 -1.53
CA GLY A 642 11.98 22.35 -1.15
C GLY A 642 11.48 21.61 -2.37
N ILE A 643 10.29 21.93 -2.85
CA ILE A 643 9.72 21.38 -4.09
C ILE A 643 9.99 22.37 -5.25
N GLN A 644 10.59 21.90 -6.33
CA GLN A 644 10.81 22.65 -7.56
C GLN A 644 10.27 21.87 -8.75
N GLN A 645 10.08 22.56 -9.88
CA GLN A 645 9.67 21.95 -11.13
C GLN A 645 10.80 22.04 -12.16
N LEU A 646 11.17 20.91 -12.72
CA LEU A 646 12.15 20.77 -13.78
C LEU A 646 11.45 20.78 -15.16
N LYS A 647 12.18 21.10 -16.21
CA LYS A 647 11.69 20.93 -17.58
C LYS A 647 11.80 19.46 -17.97
N THR A 648 10.66 18.87 -18.33
CA THR A 648 10.51 17.46 -18.70
C THR A 648 9.59 17.34 -19.92
N VAL A 649 9.39 16.13 -20.41
CA VAL A 649 8.40 15.84 -21.46
C VAL A 649 7.40 14.80 -20.96
N MET A 650 6.14 14.93 -21.36
CA MET A 650 5.08 13.97 -21.11
C MET A 650 4.60 13.31 -22.41
N PRO A 651 3.82 12.21 -22.37
CA PRO A 651 3.29 11.54 -23.56
C PRO A 651 2.57 12.51 -24.52
N ALA A 652 2.76 12.35 -25.83
CA ALA A 652 2.26 13.32 -26.81
C ALA A 652 0.74 13.47 -26.84
N HIS A 653 0.01 12.37 -26.55
CA HIS A 653 -1.45 12.33 -26.52
C HIS A 653 -2.06 12.81 -25.21
N TRP A 654 -1.28 12.95 -24.14
CA TRP A 654 -1.74 13.57 -22.91
C TRP A 654 -1.85 15.08 -23.11
N LYS A 655 -3.03 15.61 -22.91
CA LYS A 655 -3.27 17.05 -23.06
C LYS A 655 -2.73 17.83 -21.87
N LYS A 656 -2.96 17.28 -20.66
CA LYS A 656 -2.63 17.96 -19.41
C LYS A 656 -2.44 16.95 -18.28
N ILE A 657 -1.50 17.25 -17.39
CA ILE A 657 -1.39 16.64 -16.05
C ILE A 657 -1.68 17.73 -15.04
N THR A 658 -2.54 17.43 -14.07
CA THR A 658 -2.81 18.31 -12.94
C THR A 658 -2.41 17.57 -11.64
N LEU A 659 -1.40 18.09 -10.93
CA LEU A 659 -0.96 17.61 -9.63
C LEU A 659 -1.53 18.55 -8.56
N LYS A 660 -2.55 18.12 -7.84
CA LYS A 660 -3.25 18.91 -6.82
C LYS A 660 -2.73 18.63 -5.42
N GLY A 661 -2.76 19.64 -4.57
CA GLY A 661 -2.51 19.48 -3.14
C GLY A 661 -1.08 19.07 -2.79
N ILE A 662 -0.08 19.58 -3.53
CA ILE A 662 1.32 19.19 -3.42
C ILE A 662 2.03 19.98 -2.30
N GLY A 663 2.72 19.25 -1.43
CA GLY A 663 3.51 19.79 -0.33
C GLY A 663 2.65 20.36 0.80
N ILE A 664 3.29 21.03 1.75
CA ILE A 664 2.62 21.67 2.91
C ILE A 664 1.65 22.76 2.46
N ASP A 665 2.04 23.53 1.45
CA ASP A 665 1.25 24.65 0.94
C ASP A 665 0.07 24.21 0.06
N LYS A 666 -0.10 22.90 -0.16
CA LYS A 666 -1.15 22.29 -1.00
C LYS A 666 -1.24 22.93 -2.40
N LYS A 667 -0.09 23.18 -3.03
CA LYS A 667 0.00 23.80 -4.37
C LYS A 667 -0.54 22.89 -5.45
N THR A 668 -1.02 23.53 -6.54
CA THR A 668 -1.40 22.84 -7.77
C THR A 668 -0.38 23.12 -8.85
N TYR A 669 0.11 22.07 -9.51
CA TYR A 669 0.99 22.17 -10.68
C TYR A 669 0.22 21.67 -11.91
N ILE A 670 0.28 22.46 -12.99
CA ILE A 670 -0.37 22.14 -14.26
C ILE A 670 0.73 22.03 -15.31
N ILE A 671 0.78 20.88 -15.97
CA ILE A 671 1.71 20.59 -17.06
C ILE A 671 0.90 20.31 -18.31
N SER A 672 1.15 21.04 -19.38
CA SER A 672 0.47 20.89 -20.68
C SER A 672 1.49 20.61 -21.78
N ASN A 673 1.11 19.80 -22.78
CA ASN A 673 1.82 19.77 -24.04
C ASN A 673 1.49 21.09 -24.79
N GLU A 674 2.54 21.86 -25.10
CA GLU A 674 2.45 23.04 -25.94
C GLU A 674 2.17 22.65 -27.39
#